data_58864d5bcf51886c8d3ee6a885ff7446
#
_entry.id   58864d5bcf51886c8d3ee6a885ff7446
#
_cell.length_a   1.000
_cell.length_b   1.000
_cell.length_c   1.000
_cell.angle_alpha   90.00
_cell.angle_beta   90.00
_cell.angle_gamma   90.00
#
_symmetry.space_group_name_H-M   'P 1'
#
loop_
_entity.id
_entity.type
_entity.pdbx_description
1 polymer ?
#
loop_
_entity_poly.entity_id
_entity_poly.type
_entity_poly.pdbx_seq_one_letter_code
_entity_poly.pdbx_strand_id
1 'polypeptide(L)'
;MLRHNLLIALRNLKRHKGSFVINLVGLSTGLACTFLIFLWVTDELKFDKFHENDSRLYQVMELSTENGNTIVHEATQGPLAAAMVKDLPEVTAAVPVMSMQKVGLSIPLRTEEKSIKSSGMFAGGDFFKVFSFRLKEGTPAGVLSKKSAIVLSENLAQSLFGSSGESIGKTIKWEIFGKKQQAVVTGVFETPPAANSMKFDFVLTYDLLYNDLFPNFQKWWNEGPDTYLLLKSGSDIAAFNKKIENFLKTYHGETLFSLFVRPYSSAYLYGRYENGVQAGGRIEYVRLFSIVAIFILLIACINFMNLSTAKASRRLKEVGIKKAIGSTRRTLVFQFLSEAILMALLSLLLACIIVLLILPSFNQLTGKQISLSFDLRMVLVALGATLVTGIISGSYPAFYMSGFSVIAVFRGKLKSSITELFARKGLVVFQFMISLVLMVSMTIIYKQIAYVQSKNIGYNRENVIHFDKEGALATDASAFMAELNKLPGVVMAAEMQQNIFQNSGGSSTYGINWPGKGNEKTIDFAIRAIDYNLLETLGMEMKEGRSFSKKYGGEENKLIFNETAIRAMQLKNPVGTKVVLWDNEMTIVGVVKDFHMSSFHEPIQPLVFRFNPEQTSTIMARIQSKNQKETIASIGALYKKFNPGYAFQYNFLDELYQAQYIAEQRIAVLSRYFAGLAIIISCLGLFGLASFNAEVRTKEIGIRKVLGASVSNVMMLLSKDFMALMLISMLIAFPLSWWAMNAWLDGFAYRINVDGWVFFFAGAAMIVLTVITVGYQSLKTALMNPVSSLRTE
;
A
#
# COMPACT_ATOMS: atom_id res chain seq x y z
N MET A 1 3.13 9.92 49.78
CA MET A 1 2.78 8.56 49.26
C MET A 1 3.43 8.21 47.93
N LEU A 2 3.36 9.05 46.89
CA LEU A 2 3.95 8.78 45.58
C LEU A 2 5.46 8.49 45.63
N ARG A 3 6.27 9.36 46.28
CA ARG A 3 7.73 9.18 46.42
C ARG A 3 8.11 7.88 47.12
N HIS A 4 7.34 7.46 48.12
CA HIS A 4 7.56 6.22 48.86
C HIS A 4 7.25 4.97 47.99
N ASN A 5 6.13 5.02 47.26
CA ASN A 5 5.75 3.95 46.32
C ASN A 5 6.76 3.82 45.18
N LEU A 6 7.30 4.92 44.67
CA LEU A 6 8.33 4.94 43.63
C LEU A 6 9.66 4.31 44.11
N LEU A 7 10.09 4.62 45.35
CA LEU A 7 11.28 4.00 45.95
C LEU A 7 11.09 2.48 46.16
N ILE A 8 9.92 2.07 46.62
CA ILE A 8 9.58 0.63 46.79
C ILE A 8 9.59 -0.06 45.45
N ALA A 9 8.98 0.55 44.43
CA ALA A 9 8.96 0.00 43.07
C ALA A 9 10.39 -0.19 42.52
N LEU A 10 11.26 0.82 42.62
CA LEU A 10 12.68 0.74 42.19
C LEU A 10 13.47 -0.35 42.94
N ARG A 11 13.27 -0.51 44.25
CA ARG A 11 13.92 -1.57 45.05
C ARG A 11 13.44 -2.97 44.64
N ASN A 12 12.13 -3.14 44.37
CA ASN A 12 11.56 -4.39 43.89
C ASN A 12 12.08 -4.79 42.51
N LEU A 13 12.29 -3.82 41.60
CA LEU A 13 12.84 -4.03 40.25
C LEU A 13 14.28 -4.56 40.35
N LYS A 14 15.12 -4.02 41.26
CA LYS A 14 16.51 -4.50 41.47
C LYS A 14 16.58 -5.91 42.08
N ARG A 15 15.60 -6.36 42.82
CA ARG A 15 15.60 -7.64 43.54
C ARG A 15 15.28 -8.85 42.61
N HIS A 16 14.55 -8.61 41.49
CA HIS A 16 14.10 -9.64 40.54
C HIS A 16 14.51 -9.38 39.10
N LYS A 17 15.82 -9.27 38.83
CA LYS A 17 16.42 -8.85 37.59
C LYS A 17 15.92 -9.60 36.32
N GLY A 18 15.83 -10.93 36.35
CA GLY A 18 15.43 -11.71 35.17
C GLY A 18 14.04 -11.42 34.66
N SER A 19 13.04 -11.34 35.55
CA SER A 19 11.67 -11.04 35.14
C SER A 19 11.44 -9.55 34.86
N PHE A 20 12.23 -8.68 35.48
CA PHE A 20 12.25 -7.25 35.15
C PHE A 20 12.66 -7.08 33.70
N VAL A 21 13.77 -7.71 33.30
CA VAL A 21 14.28 -7.63 31.93
C VAL A 21 13.29 -8.22 30.92
N ILE A 22 12.69 -9.40 31.18
CA ILE A 22 11.71 -10.00 30.26
C ILE A 22 10.48 -9.09 30.11
N ASN A 23 9.96 -8.52 31.20
CA ASN A 23 8.82 -7.61 31.15
C ASN A 23 9.18 -6.30 30.44
N LEU A 24 10.34 -5.71 30.75
CA LEU A 24 10.81 -4.49 30.12
C LEU A 24 11.00 -4.68 28.60
N VAL A 25 11.72 -5.71 28.20
CA VAL A 25 11.96 -6.01 26.78
C VAL A 25 10.67 -6.32 26.06
N GLY A 26 9.82 -7.20 26.62
CA GLY A 26 8.54 -7.57 26.00
C GLY A 26 7.60 -6.37 25.79
N LEU A 27 7.45 -5.54 26.82
CA LEU A 27 6.59 -4.36 26.76
C LEU A 27 7.19 -3.25 25.87
N SER A 28 8.52 -3.04 25.92
CA SER A 28 9.20 -2.07 25.05
C SER A 28 9.13 -2.45 23.58
N THR A 29 9.31 -3.73 23.26
CA THR A 29 9.18 -4.23 21.87
C THR A 29 7.74 -4.09 21.38
N GLY A 30 6.75 -4.42 22.23
CA GLY A 30 5.33 -4.24 21.91
C GLY A 30 4.97 -2.78 21.67
N LEU A 31 5.41 -1.88 22.56
CA LEU A 31 5.20 -0.43 22.39
C LEU A 31 5.93 0.11 21.14
N ALA A 32 7.18 -0.26 20.91
CA ALA A 32 7.95 0.20 19.76
C ALA A 32 7.28 -0.21 18.44
N CYS A 33 6.84 -1.45 18.34
CA CYS A 33 6.10 -1.96 17.18
C CYS A 33 4.79 -1.18 16.97
N THR A 34 4.02 -0.99 18.04
CA THR A 34 2.76 -0.22 18.00
C THR A 34 3.01 1.23 17.58
N PHE A 35 4.09 1.86 18.04
CA PHE A 35 4.43 3.23 17.61
C PHE A 35 4.86 3.31 16.16
N LEU A 36 5.65 2.37 15.66
CA LEU A 36 6.02 2.34 14.24
C LEU A 36 4.78 2.20 13.33
N ILE A 37 3.85 1.31 13.71
CA ILE A 37 2.59 1.16 12.98
C ILE A 37 1.74 2.43 13.10
N PHE A 38 1.65 3.03 14.29
CA PHE A 38 0.90 4.27 14.51
C PHE A 38 1.45 5.43 13.67
N LEU A 39 2.76 5.57 13.58
CA LEU A 39 3.41 6.58 12.74
C LEU A 39 3.06 6.36 11.27
N TRP A 40 3.14 5.11 10.80
CA TRP A 40 2.77 4.75 9.42
C TRP A 40 1.28 5.00 9.14
N VAL A 41 0.39 4.56 10.02
CA VAL A 41 -1.06 4.79 9.91
C VAL A 41 -1.38 6.29 9.88
N THR A 42 -0.72 7.08 10.74
CA THR A 42 -0.94 8.53 10.79
C THR A 42 -0.47 9.21 9.51
N ASP A 43 0.64 8.76 8.93
CA ASP A 43 1.16 9.25 7.65
C ASP A 43 0.19 8.89 6.49
N GLU A 44 -0.32 7.65 6.44
CA GLU A 44 -1.34 7.24 5.45
C GLU A 44 -2.63 8.08 5.57
N LEU A 45 -3.11 8.33 6.78
CA LEU A 45 -4.34 9.10 7.02
C LEU A 45 -4.20 10.61 6.74
N LYS A 46 -2.98 11.13 6.71
CA LYS A 46 -2.69 12.55 6.40
C LYS A 46 -2.50 12.82 4.90
N PHE A 47 -2.49 11.76 4.08
CA PHE A 47 -2.24 11.89 2.65
C PHE A 47 -3.26 12.83 2.00
N ASP A 48 -2.79 13.78 1.19
CA ASP A 48 -3.58 14.82 0.50
C ASP A 48 -4.40 15.78 1.39
N LYS A 49 -4.28 15.71 2.72
CA LYS A 49 -5.02 16.57 3.66
C LYS A 49 -4.33 17.89 4.02
N PHE A 50 -3.27 18.25 3.33
CA PHE A 50 -2.54 19.49 3.60
C PHE A 50 -3.17 20.72 2.93
N HIS A 51 -4.15 20.54 2.04
CA HIS A 51 -4.83 21.63 1.37
C HIS A 51 -5.74 22.40 2.33
N GLU A 52 -5.63 23.72 2.35
CA GLU A 52 -6.45 24.62 3.19
C GLU A 52 -7.95 24.47 2.89
N ASN A 53 -8.26 24.15 1.62
CA ASN A 53 -9.63 23.94 1.15
C ASN A 53 -10.08 22.48 1.18
N ASP A 54 -9.39 21.55 1.85
CA ASP A 54 -9.66 20.09 1.81
C ASP A 54 -11.15 19.75 2.00
N SER A 55 -11.82 20.41 2.96
CA SER A 55 -13.24 20.16 3.23
C SER A 55 -14.20 20.58 2.11
N ARG A 56 -13.74 21.34 1.12
CA ARG A 56 -14.51 21.87 0.00
C ARG A 56 -13.98 21.47 -1.35
N LEU A 57 -12.84 20.76 -1.38
CA LEU A 57 -12.13 20.33 -2.58
C LEU A 57 -12.62 18.93 -3.01
N TYR A 58 -13.20 18.87 -4.19
CA TYR A 58 -13.78 17.65 -4.75
C TYR A 58 -13.25 17.37 -6.14
N GLN A 59 -13.15 16.08 -6.48
CA GLN A 59 -12.94 15.62 -7.86
C GLN A 59 -14.28 15.19 -8.45
N VAL A 60 -14.53 15.60 -9.69
CA VAL A 60 -15.66 15.09 -10.47
C VAL A 60 -15.32 13.72 -11.01
N MET A 61 -16.21 12.79 -10.84
CA MET A 61 -16.13 11.41 -11.30
C MET A 61 -17.25 11.14 -12.29
N GLU A 62 -16.97 10.29 -13.25
CA GLU A 62 -17.93 9.86 -14.25
C GLU A 62 -18.34 8.40 -14.03
N LEU A 63 -19.63 8.12 -14.14
CA LEU A 63 -20.18 6.76 -14.10
C LEU A 63 -20.66 6.39 -15.49
N SER A 64 -20.21 5.23 -16.00
CA SER A 64 -20.80 4.59 -17.19
C SER A 64 -21.42 3.25 -16.81
N THR A 65 -22.53 2.89 -17.46
CA THR A 65 -23.14 1.57 -17.28
C THR A 65 -22.90 0.73 -18.53
N GLU A 66 -22.15 -0.34 -18.38
CA GLU A 66 -21.73 -1.22 -19.47
C GLU A 66 -22.15 -2.66 -19.17
N ASN A 67 -22.96 -3.25 -20.04
CA ASN A 67 -23.42 -4.62 -19.88
C ASN A 67 -23.97 -4.98 -18.48
N GLY A 68 -24.60 -4.02 -17.82
CA GLY A 68 -25.15 -4.16 -16.45
C GLY A 68 -24.15 -3.93 -15.32
N ASN A 69 -22.88 -3.62 -15.63
CA ASN A 69 -21.87 -3.21 -14.64
C ASN A 69 -21.69 -1.69 -14.71
N THR A 70 -21.57 -1.04 -13.56
CA THR A 70 -21.26 0.38 -13.49
C THR A 70 -19.76 0.58 -13.26
N ILE A 71 -19.10 1.29 -14.19
CA ILE A 71 -17.68 1.62 -14.16
C ILE A 71 -17.53 3.08 -13.74
N VAL A 72 -16.50 3.39 -12.97
CA VAL A 72 -16.17 4.73 -12.50
C VAL A 72 -14.92 5.22 -13.21
N HIS A 73 -15.02 6.38 -13.86
CA HIS A 73 -13.91 7.03 -14.56
C HIS A 73 -13.49 8.30 -13.83
N GLU A 74 -12.19 8.61 -13.85
CA GLU A 74 -11.64 9.84 -13.28
C GLU A 74 -11.56 10.97 -14.33
N ALA A 75 -11.32 10.58 -15.59
CA ALA A 75 -11.27 11.51 -16.70
C ALA A 75 -12.68 12.07 -16.99
N THR A 76 -12.72 13.33 -17.41
CA THR A 76 -13.94 14.06 -17.73
C THR A 76 -13.79 14.84 -19.03
N GLN A 77 -14.89 15.41 -19.54
CA GLN A 77 -14.87 16.18 -20.78
C GLN A 77 -14.11 17.50 -20.59
N GLY A 78 -13.34 17.88 -21.59
CA GLY A 78 -12.51 19.08 -21.54
C GLY A 78 -13.26 20.39 -21.21
N PRO A 79 -14.49 20.64 -21.72
CA PRO A 79 -15.29 21.83 -21.39
C PRO A 79 -15.96 21.80 -20.01
N LEU A 80 -15.99 20.65 -19.33
CA LEU A 80 -16.82 20.43 -18.13
C LEU A 80 -16.54 21.42 -17.00
N ALA A 81 -15.27 21.69 -16.69
CA ALA A 81 -14.89 22.61 -15.61
C ALA A 81 -15.48 24.02 -15.81
N ALA A 82 -15.38 24.56 -17.03
CA ALA A 82 -15.92 25.87 -17.37
C ALA A 82 -17.46 25.89 -17.30
N ALA A 83 -18.12 24.83 -17.79
CA ALA A 83 -19.58 24.72 -17.75
C ALA A 83 -20.10 24.64 -16.31
N MET A 84 -19.43 23.87 -15.42
CA MET A 84 -19.84 23.75 -14.03
C MET A 84 -19.72 25.09 -13.26
N VAL A 85 -18.69 25.87 -13.51
CA VAL A 85 -18.58 27.23 -12.92
C VAL A 85 -19.70 28.15 -13.39
N LYS A 86 -20.06 28.06 -14.67
CA LYS A 86 -21.10 28.91 -15.28
C LYS A 86 -22.49 28.57 -14.78
N ASP A 87 -22.83 27.28 -14.68
CA ASP A 87 -24.20 26.82 -14.52
C ASP A 87 -24.57 26.41 -13.08
N LEU A 88 -23.57 26.17 -12.24
CA LEU A 88 -23.77 25.68 -10.89
C LEU A 88 -23.35 26.72 -9.85
N PRO A 89 -24.29 27.39 -9.19
CA PRO A 89 -23.99 28.44 -8.21
C PRO A 89 -23.27 27.95 -6.95
N GLU A 90 -23.27 26.65 -6.68
CA GLU A 90 -22.53 26.02 -5.58
C GLU A 90 -21.03 25.93 -5.86
N VAL A 91 -20.62 25.97 -7.14
CA VAL A 91 -19.23 25.87 -7.56
C VAL A 91 -18.57 27.25 -7.48
N THR A 92 -17.57 27.40 -6.63
CA THR A 92 -16.80 28.64 -6.46
C THR A 92 -15.67 28.74 -7.49
N ALA A 93 -15.03 27.63 -7.81
CA ALA A 93 -14.02 27.51 -8.84
C ALA A 93 -13.96 26.07 -9.34
N ALA A 94 -13.54 25.88 -10.58
CA ALA A 94 -13.28 24.56 -11.15
C ALA A 94 -12.01 24.59 -11.98
N VAL A 95 -11.25 23.49 -11.93
CA VAL A 95 -9.95 23.38 -12.59
C VAL A 95 -9.85 22.06 -13.33
N PRO A 96 -9.67 22.09 -14.67
CA PRO A 96 -9.24 20.92 -15.41
C PRO A 96 -7.74 20.71 -15.20
N VAL A 97 -7.33 19.46 -14.98
CA VAL A 97 -5.92 19.05 -14.80
C VAL A 97 -5.64 17.84 -15.67
N MET A 98 -4.60 17.93 -16.49
CA MET A 98 -4.08 16.82 -17.27
C MET A 98 -2.67 16.47 -16.78
N SER A 99 -2.58 15.40 -15.97
CA SER A 99 -1.30 14.95 -15.42
C SER A 99 -0.49 14.18 -16.45
N MET A 100 0.73 14.62 -16.72
CA MET A 100 1.67 13.89 -17.56
C MET A 100 2.11 12.58 -16.91
N GLN A 101 2.19 12.54 -15.58
CA GLN A 101 2.56 11.33 -14.83
C GLN A 101 1.52 10.21 -15.00
N LYS A 102 0.22 10.54 -15.00
CA LYS A 102 -0.85 9.55 -15.21
C LYS A 102 -0.72 8.83 -16.56
N VAL A 103 -0.24 9.55 -17.57
CA VAL A 103 0.01 9.00 -18.90
C VAL A 103 1.47 8.59 -19.13
N GLY A 104 2.30 8.59 -18.06
CA GLY A 104 3.71 8.18 -18.08
C GLY A 104 4.60 9.05 -18.95
N LEU A 105 4.23 10.28 -19.16
CA LEU A 105 4.98 11.27 -19.93
C LEU A 105 5.92 12.07 -19.03
N SER A 106 7.14 12.24 -19.51
CA SER A 106 8.10 13.23 -19.04
C SER A 106 8.66 13.96 -20.24
N ILE A 107 8.80 15.26 -20.17
CA ILE A 107 9.27 16.07 -21.27
C ILE A 107 10.61 16.74 -20.96
N PRO A 108 11.49 16.94 -21.97
CA PRO A 108 12.71 17.70 -21.77
C PRO A 108 12.42 19.20 -21.70
N LEU A 109 12.78 19.79 -20.58
CA LEU A 109 12.78 21.24 -20.38
C LEU A 109 14.20 21.77 -20.64
N ARG A 110 14.34 22.70 -21.57
CA ARG A 110 15.64 23.17 -22.08
C ARG A 110 15.81 24.65 -21.85
N THR A 111 16.93 25.00 -21.28
CA THR A 111 17.50 26.33 -21.30
C THR A 111 18.62 26.39 -22.37
N GLU A 112 19.35 27.48 -22.48
CA GLU A 112 20.51 27.54 -23.35
C GLU A 112 21.63 26.60 -22.91
N GLU A 113 21.76 26.36 -21.60
CA GLU A 113 22.88 25.62 -21.02
C GLU A 113 22.52 24.18 -20.57
N LYS A 114 21.24 23.95 -20.22
CA LYS A 114 20.81 22.72 -19.56
C LYS A 114 19.57 22.12 -20.22
N SER A 115 19.49 20.81 -20.15
CA SER A 115 18.30 20.03 -20.53
C SER A 115 17.97 19.04 -19.41
N ILE A 116 16.79 19.16 -18.80
CA ILE A 116 16.33 18.30 -17.72
C ILE A 116 14.99 17.68 -18.14
N LYS A 117 14.89 16.34 -18.11
CA LYS A 117 13.65 15.63 -18.36
C LYS A 117 12.86 15.57 -17.05
N SER A 118 11.63 16.06 -17.06
CA SER A 118 10.78 16.12 -15.89
C SER A 118 9.31 15.86 -16.25
N SER A 119 8.53 15.50 -15.27
CA SER A 119 7.09 15.30 -15.40
C SER A 119 6.32 16.44 -14.76
N GLY A 120 5.28 16.89 -15.42
CA GLY A 120 4.46 17.99 -14.97
C GLY A 120 2.98 17.78 -15.27
N MET A 121 2.26 18.87 -15.38
CA MET A 121 0.84 18.83 -15.73
C MET A 121 0.43 20.07 -16.52
N PHE A 122 -0.69 19.94 -17.23
CA PHE A 122 -1.44 21.08 -17.73
C PHE A 122 -2.60 21.35 -16.78
N ALA A 123 -2.75 22.61 -16.33
CA ALA A 123 -3.81 22.96 -15.39
C ALA A 123 -4.47 24.29 -15.75
N GLY A 124 -5.75 24.42 -15.40
CA GLY A 124 -6.49 25.66 -15.55
C GLY A 124 -5.96 26.79 -14.67
N GLY A 125 -6.28 28.05 -15.02
CA GLY A 125 -5.72 29.25 -14.37
C GLY A 125 -5.93 29.33 -12.86
N ASP A 126 -7.02 28.76 -12.33
CA ASP A 126 -7.34 28.77 -10.91
C ASP A 126 -6.66 27.62 -10.10
N PHE A 127 -5.70 26.89 -10.69
CA PHE A 127 -5.06 25.74 -10.05
C PHE A 127 -4.50 26.06 -8.67
N PHE A 128 -3.67 27.08 -8.55
CA PHE A 128 -3.06 27.48 -7.26
C PHE A 128 -4.03 28.16 -6.29
N LYS A 129 -5.25 28.48 -6.73
CA LYS A 129 -6.34 28.96 -5.88
C LYS A 129 -7.16 27.78 -5.31
N VAL A 130 -7.39 26.76 -6.12
CA VAL A 130 -8.14 25.54 -5.75
C VAL A 130 -7.29 24.64 -4.88
N PHE A 131 -6.05 24.37 -5.31
CA PHE A 131 -5.05 23.61 -4.58
C PHE A 131 -4.09 24.55 -3.83
N SER A 132 -3.88 24.27 -2.55
CA SER A 132 -3.06 25.14 -1.68
C SER A 132 -1.56 24.82 -1.80
N PHE A 133 -1.05 24.61 -3.03
CA PHE A 133 0.38 24.58 -3.26
C PHE A 133 0.96 25.99 -3.11
N ARG A 134 1.88 26.16 -2.15
CA ARG A 134 2.42 27.47 -1.83
C ARG A 134 3.35 27.97 -2.95
N LEU A 135 3.08 29.17 -3.42
CA LEU A 135 3.98 29.88 -4.33
C LEU A 135 5.06 30.59 -3.52
N LYS A 136 6.31 30.37 -3.91
CA LYS A 136 7.47 31.12 -3.41
C LYS A 136 7.62 32.43 -4.16
N GLU A 137 7.36 32.38 -5.47
CA GLU A 137 7.37 33.54 -6.38
C GLU A 137 6.11 33.53 -7.26
N GLY A 138 5.52 34.70 -7.45
CA GLY A 138 4.28 34.83 -8.21
C GLY A 138 3.03 34.92 -7.33
N THR A 139 1.86 35.11 -7.96
CA THR A 139 0.57 35.17 -7.28
C THR A 139 -0.39 34.10 -7.83
N PRO A 140 -1.23 33.47 -7.00
CA PRO A 140 -2.13 32.39 -7.44
C PRO A 140 -3.03 32.74 -8.65
N ALA A 141 -3.44 34.01 -8.77
CA ALA A 141 -4.29 34.48 -9.87
C ALA A 141 -3.51 34.81 -11.13
N GLY A 142 -2.19 35.04 -11.03
CA GLY A 142 -1.37 35.58 -12.12
C GLY A 142 -0.47 34.57 -12.82
N VAL A 143 -0.01 33.57 -12.12
CA VAL A 143 1.06 32.68 -12.61
C VAL A 143 0.65 31.79 -13.80
N LEU A 144 -0.63 31.49 -13.99
CA LEU A 144 -1.15 30.71 -15.13
C LEU A 144 -2.10 31.55 -16.03
N SER A 145 -2.00 32.89 -16.00
CA SER A 145 -2.89 33.76 -16.75
C SER A 145 -2.53 33.87 -18.25
N LYS A 146 -1.29 33.58 -18.61
CA LYS A 146 -0.82 33.62 -19.99
C LYS A 146 -0.66 32.22 -20.57
N LYS A 147 -1.07 32.01 -21.81
CA LYS A 147 -0.99 30.74 -22.51
C LYS A 147 0.41 30.12 -22.54
N SER A 148 1.45 30.96 -22.62
CA SER A 148 2.85 30.55 -22.61
C SER A 148 3.47 30.48 -21.20
N ALA A 149 2.65 30.50 -20.13
CA ALA A 149 3.16 30.44 -18.77
C ALA A 149 3.59 29.03 -18.37
N ILE A 150 4.69 28.96 -17.62
CA ILE A 150 5.12 27.77 -16.89
C ILE A 150 5.45 28.15 -15.46
N VAL A 151 4.97 27.33 -14.50
CA VAL A 151 5.31 27.46 -13.08
C VAL A 151 6.16 26.26 -12.70
N LEU A 152 7.31 26.49 -12.06
CA LEU A 152 8.29 25.45 -11.73
C LEU A 152 8.26 25.11 -10.24
N SER A 153 8.59 23.86 -9.88
CA SER A 153 8.97 23.55 -8.52
C SER A 153 10.30 24.23 -8.16
N GLU A 154 10.50 24.56 -6.90
CA GLU A 154 11.76 25.16 -6.41
C GLU A 154 12.98 24.32 -6.81
N ASN A 155 12.89 22.99 -6.67
CA ASN A 155 13.97 22.06 -7.02
C ASN A 155 14.29 22.09 -8.51
N LEU A 156 13.30 22.15 -9.39
CA LEU A 156 13.49 22.22 -10.83
C LEU A 156 14.04 23.57 -11.25
N ALA A 157 13.52 24.66 -10.67
CA ALA A 157 14.02 26.01 -10.92
C ALA A 157 15.50 26.15 -10.53
N GLN A 158 15.87 25.62 -9.36
CA GLN A 158 17.27 25.61 -8.92
C GLN A 158 18.16 24.76 -9.82
N SER A 159 17.68 23.63 -10.29
CA SER A 159 18.42 22.72 -11.18
C SER A 159 18.67 23.34 -12.56
N LEU A 160 17.69 24.08 -13.11
CA LEU A 160 17.78 24.72 -14.42
C LEU A 160 18.56 26.02 -14.40
N PHE A 161 18.36 26.89 -13.39
CA PHE A 161 18.84 28.27 -13.37
C PHE A 161 19.84 28.58 -12.24
N GLY A 162 20.08 27.64 -11.32
CA GLY A 162 20.99 27.84 -10.18
C GLY A 162 20.32 28.48 -8.96
N SER A 163 19.28 29.31 -9.14
CA SER A 163 18.46 29.86 -8.06
C SER A 163 17.00 29.99 -8.48
N SER A 164 16.08 29.94 -7.53
CA SER A 164 14.64 30.06 -7.80
C SER A 164 14.27 31.48 -8.24
N GLY A 165 14.88 32.54 -7.65
CA GLY A 165 14.57 33.95 -7.94
C GLY A 165 15.02 34.36 -9.33
N GLU A 166 16.09 33.82 -9.86
CA GLU A 166 16.60 34.14 -11.22
C GLU A 166 15.81 33.48 -12.34
N SER A 167 14.90 32.60 -12.03
CA SER A 167 14.12 31.83 -13.00
C SER A 167 12.95 32.65 -13.60
N ILE A 168 12.41 33.63 -12.86
CA ILE A 168 11.24 34.40 -13.28
C ILE A 168 11.54 35.20 -14.54
N GLY A 169 10.63 35.15 -15.52
CA GLY A 169 10.76 35.82 -16.82
C GLY A 169 11.68 35.11 -17.83
N LYS A 170 12.41 34.07 -17.41
CA LYS A 170 13.24 33.26 -18.31
C LYS A 170 12.38 32.35 -19.19
N THR A 171 12.87 32.11 -20.41
CA THR A 171 12.20 31.22 -21.36
C THR A 171 12.75 29.80 -21.29
N ILE A 172 11.84 28.84 -21.29
CA ILE A 172 12.13 27.41 -21.36
C ILE A 172 11.61 26.89 -22.70
N LYS A 173 12.45 26.16 -23.44
CA LYS A 173 12.06 25.42 -24.63
C LYS A 173 11.69 24.00 -24.23
N TRP A 174 10.62 23.48 -24.78
CA TRP A 174 10.16 22.11 -24.50
C TRP A 174 9.47 21.51 -25.72
N GLU A 175 9.29 20.20 -25.73
CA GLU A 175 8.70 19.49 -26.85
C GLU A 175 7.80 18.37 -26.34
N ILE A 176 6.66 18.18 -27.00
CA ILE A 176 5.75 17.08 -26.75
C ILE A 176 5.20 16.55 -28.09
N PHE A 177 5.27 15.26 -28.34
CA PHE A 177 4.80 14.59 -29.56
C PHE A 177 5.32 15.31 -30.83
N GLY A 178 6.61 15.65 -30.88
CA GLY A 178 7.23 16.34 -32.00
C GLY A 178 6.91 17.84 -32.14
N LYS A 179 5.98 18.38 -31.34
CA LYS A 179 5.60 19.80 -31.32
C LYS A 179 6.52 20.61 -30.41
N LYS A 180 7.38 21.45 -30.97
CA LYS A 180 8.28 22.35 -30.23
C LYS A 180 7.52 23.54 -29.71
N GLN A 181 7.71 23.89 -28.46
CA GLN A 181 7.04 24.96 -27.73
C GLN A 181 8.02 25.77 -26.89
N GLN A 182 7.58 26.97 -26.49
CA GLN A 182 8.31 27.83 -25.56
C GLN A 182 7.36 28.27 -24.45
N ALA A 183 7.88 28.38 -23.24
CA ALA A 183 7.12 28.88 -22.10
C ALA A 183 7.99 29.85 -21.29
N VAL A 184 7.35 30.84 -20.69
CA VAL A 184 8.00 31.83 -19.83
C VAL A 184 7.71 31.47 -18.39
N VAL A 185 8.74 31.42 -17.54
CA VAL A 185 8.58 31.13 -16.11
C VAL A 185 7.88 32.33 -15.45
N THR A 186 6.70 32.10 -14.93
CA THR A 186 5.81 33.09 -14.32
C THR A 186 5.69 32.92 -12.80
N GLY A 187 6.14 31.78 -12.26
CA GLY A 187 6.10 31.51 -10.84
C GLY A 187 6.96 30.31 -10.44
N VAL A 188 7.23 30.23 -9.14
CA VAL A 188 7.92 29.09 -8.52
C VAL A 188 7.11 28.67 -7.31
N PHE A 189 6.83 27.36 -7.18
CA PHE A 189 6.13 26.80 -6.02
C PHE A 189 7.09 25.99 -5.15
N GLU A 190 6.78 25.97 -3.84
CA GLU A 190 7.49 25.13 -2.87
C GLU A 190 7.31 23.64 -3.22
N THR A 191 8.34 22.82 -2.97
CA THR A 191 8.23 21.38 -3.17
C THR A 191 7.06 20.82 -2.35
N PRO A 192 6.08 20.16 -3.00
CA PRO A 192 4.92 19.62 -2.28
C PRO A 192 5.33 18.63 -1.18
N PRO A 193 4.54 18.50 -0.11
CA PRO A 193 4.77 17.49 0.92
C PRO A 193 4.88 16.07 0.35
N ALA A 194 5.65 15.21 1.00
CA ALA A 194 5.79 13.82 0.57
C ALA A 194 4.44 13.07 0.53
N ALA A 195 3.53 13.39 1.45
CA ALA A 195 2.16 12.84 1.53
C ALA A 195 1.20 13.54 0.56
N ASN A 196 1.55 13.53 -0.72
CA ASN A 196 0.79 14.14 -1.82
C ASN A 196 0.68 13.14 -2.98
N SER A 197 -0.53 12.94 -3.50
CA SER A 197 -0.79 12.06 -4.65
C SER A 197 -0.39 12.68 -5.99
N MET A 198 -0.52 14.00 -6.14
CA MET A 198 -0.09 14.72 -7.35
C MET A 198 1.42 14.91 -7.34
N LYS A 199 2.14 14.16 -8.19
CA LYS A 199 3.59 14.32 -8.38
C LYS A 199 3.85 15.12 -9.65
N PHE A 200 4.45 16.29 -9.53
CA PHE A 200 4.77 17.17 -10.65
C PHE A 200 5.88 18.14 -10.26
N ASP A 201 6.71 18.50 -11.24
CA ASP A 201 7.77 19.47 -11.07
C ASP A 201 7.48 20.79 -11.77
N PHE A 202 6.49 20.82 -12.67
CA PHE A 202 6.06 22.03 -13.34
C PHE A 202 4.57 21.97 -13.71
N VAL A 203 3.99 23.15 -13.90
CA VAL A 203 2.62 23.33 -14.35
C VAL A 203 2.61 24.22 -15.59
N LEU A 204 2.04 23.74 -16.68
CA LEU A 204 1.72 24.48 -17.91
C LEU A 204 0.23 24.83 -17.93
N THR A 205 -0.16 25.80 -18.73
CA THR A 205 -1.56 26.20 -18.84
C THR A 205 -2.39 25.18 -19.61
N TYR A 206 -3.57 24.87 -19.10
CA TYR A 206 -4.52 24.01 -19.80
C TYR A 206 -4.98 24.61 -21.14
N ASP A 207 -5.05 25.94 -21.24
CA ASP A 207 -5.42 26.64 -22.46
C ASP A 207 -4.50 26.33 -23.64
N LEU A 208 -3.21 26.10 -23.39
CA LEU A 208 -2.27 25.66 -24.42
C LEU A 208 -2.58 24.25 -24.90
N LEU A 209 -2.87 23.34 -23.98
CA LEU A 209 -3.27 21.95 -24.30
C LEU A 209 -4.58 21.94 -25.10
N TYR A 210 -5.59 22.63 -24.58
CA TYR A 210 -6.96 22.64 -25.02
C TYR A 210 -7.14 23.29 -26.39
N ASN A 211 -6.41 24.38 -26.68
CA ASN A 211 -6.58 25.15 -27.91
C ASN A 211 -5.58 24.77 -29.01
N ASP A 212 -4.33 24.41 -28.66
CA ASP A 212 -3.26 24.28 -29.65
C ASP A 212 -2.72 22.87 -29.81
N LEU A 213 -2.54 22.16 -28.70
CA LEU A 213 -1.92 20.84 -28.74
C LEU A 213 -2.94 19.76 -29.09
N PHE A 214 -4.10 19.76 -28.42
CA PHE A 214 -5.17 18.78 -28.57
C PHE A 214 -6.55 19.42 -28.65
N PRO A 215 -6.91 20.09 -29.77
CA PRO A 215 -8.20 20.77 -29.93
C PRO A 215 -9.42 19.83 -29.82
N ASN A 216 -9.21 18.53 -29.98
CA ASN A 216 -10.26 17.54 -29.83
C ASN A 216 -10.86 17.52 -28.41
N PHE A 217 -10.13 17.97 -27.38
CA PHE A 217 -10.66 18.12 -26.02
C PHE A 217 -11.71 19.23 -25.91
N GLN A 218 -11.90 20.06 -26.90
CA GLN A 218 -13.01 21.03 -26.94
C GLN A 218 -14.36 20.36 -27.15
N LYS A 219 -14.37 19.11 -27.57
CA LYS A 219 -15.58 18.37 -27.88
C LYS A 219 -16.09 17.63 -26.64
N TRP A 220 -17.40 17.69 -26.41
CA TRP A 220 -18.06 17.08 -25.24
C TRP A 220 -18.00 15.54 -25.18
N TRP A 221 -17.68 14.87 -26.29
CA TRP A 221 -17.53 13.40 -26.34
C TRP A 221 -16.09 12.90 -26.13
N ASN A 222 -15.16 13.82 -25.91
CA ASN A 222 -13.77 13.47 -25.62
C ASN A 222 -13.45 13.75 -24.16
N GLU A 223 -13.10 12.70 -23.44
CA GLU A 223 -12.58 12.75 -22.09
C GLU A 223 -11.05 12.94 -22.13
N GLY A 224 -10.49 13.53 -21.10
CA GLY A 224 -9.04 13.69 -21.00
C GLY A 224 -8.58 14.23 -19.64
N PRO A 225 -8.97 15.45 -19.25
CA PRO A 225 -8.58 16.03 -17.96
C PRO A 225 -9.37 15.42 -16.80
N ASP A 226 -8.75 15.41 -15.62
CA ASP A 226 -9.50 15.34 -14.36
C ASP A 226 -10.09 16.72 -14.06
N THR A 227 -11.33 16.78 -13.60
CA THR A 227 -11.95 18.04 -13.17
C THR A 227 -12.05 18.11 -11.66
N TYR A 228 -11.49 19.18 -11.08
CA TYR A 228 -11.55 19.46 -9.64
C TYR A 228 -12.40 20.68 -9.36
N LEU A 229 -13.22 20.62 -8.29
CA LEU A 229 -14.15 21.66 -7.90
C LEU A 229 -13.84 22.16 -6.50
N LEU A 230 -13.95 23.47 -6.32
CA LEU A 230 -14.07 24.10 -5.01
C LEU A 230 -15.52 24.51 -4.78
N LEU A 231 -16.21 23.81 -3.88
CA LEU A 231 -17.60 24.11 -3.54
C LEU A 231 -17.69 25.21 -2.48
N LYS A 232 -18.86 25.87 -2.39
CA LYS A 232 -19.19 26.79 -1.30
C LYS A 232 -19.21 26.05 0.04
N SER A 233 -18.82 26.76 1.11
CA SER A 233 -18.88 26.21 2.47
C SER A 233 -20.32 25.83 2.83
N GLY A 234 -20.51 24.64 3.40
CA GLY A 234 -21.82 24.14 3.82
C GLY A 234 -22.69 23.58 2.68
N SER A 235 -22.14 23.34 1.47
CA SER A 235 -22.88 22.69 0.39
C SER A 235 -23.27 21.26 0.80
N ASP A 236 -24.54 20.90 0.57
CA ASP A 236 -25.02 19.52 0.72
C ASP A 236 -24.53 18.69 -0.49
N ILE A 237 -23.62 17.77 -0.23
CA ILE A 237 -23.00 16.95 -1.27
C ILE A 237 -23.99 15.94 -1.88
N ALA A 238 -24.94 15.43 -1.09
CA ALA A 238 -25.95 14.51 -1.62
C ALA A 238 -26.90 15.22 -2.59
N ALA A 239 -27.36 16.43 -2.22
CA ALA A 239 -28.17 17.27 -3.10
C ALA A 239 -27.39 17.72 -4.33
N PHE A 240 -26.09 18.06 -4.18
CA PHE A 240 -25.23 18.44 -5.29
C PHE A 240 -25.02 17.27 -6.26
N ASN A 241 -24.72 16.06 -5.78
CA ASN A 241 -24.58 14.87 -6.62
C ASN A 241 -25.84 14.60 -7.43
N LYS A 242 -27.02 14.67 -6.81
CA LYS A 242 -28.30 14.51 -7.51
C LYS A 242 -28.51 15.57 -8.60
N LYS A 243 -28.04 16.79 -8.37
CA LYS A 243 -28.14 17.90 -9.34
C LYS A 243 -27.25 17.69 -10.55
N ILE A 244 -26.01 17.19 -10.35
CA ILE A 244 -25.05 16.99 -11.44
C ILE A 244 -25.17 15.63 -12.15
N GLU A 245 -25.92 14.68 -11.59
CA GLU A 245 -26.09 13.32 -12.14
C GLU A 245 -26.37 13.32 -13.65
N ASN A 246 -27.26 14.21 -14.11
CA ASN A 246 -27.63 14.33 -15.52
C ASN A 246 -27.07 15.60 -16.20
N PHE A 247 -26.04 16.22 -15.62
CA PHE A 247 -25.47 17.48 -16.13
C PHE A 247 -24.97 17.38 -17.58
N LEU A 248 -24.36 16.26 -17.94
CA LEU A 248 -23.82 16.03 -19.28
C LEU A 248 -24.92 16.00 -20.36
N LYS A 249 -26.14 15.56 -20.01
CA LYS A 249 -27.27 15.54 -20.97
C LYS A 249 -27.60 16.93 -21.52
N THR A 250 -27.34 17.97 -20.75
CA THR A 250 -27.56 19.37 -21.17
C THR A 250 -26.67 19.76 -22.36
N TYR A 251 -25.48 19.18 -22.45
CA TYR A 251 -24.46 19.54 -23.43
C TYR A 251 -24.23 18.49 -24.51
N HIS A 252 -24.52 17.23 -24.20
CA HIS A 252 -24.23 16.10 -25.09
C HIS A 252 -25.49 15.40 -25.61
N GLY A 253 -26.72 15.78 -25.12
CA GLY A 253 -27.92 15.02 -25.37
C GLY A 253 -28.00 13.72 -24.58
N GLU A 254 -28.65 12.68 -25.13
CA GLU A 254 -28.69 11.38 -24.46
C GLU A 254 -27.28 10.79 -24.35
N THR A 255 -26.88 10.50 -23.12
CA THR A 255 -25.57 9.93 -22.78
C THR A 255 -25.73 8.82 -21.74
N LEU A 256 -24.82 7.83 -21.81
CA LEU A 256 -24.71 6.74 -20.85
C LEU A 256 -23.96 7.16 -19.57
N PHE A 257 -23.47 8.38 -19.57
CA PHE A 257 -22.61 8.90 -18.51
C PHE A 257 -23.40 9.75 -17.53
N SER A 258 -23.12 9.57 -16.25
CA SER A 258 -23.61 10.41 -15.17
C SER A 258 -22.43 10.88 -14.29
N LEU A 259 -22.63 12.01 -13.60
CA LEU A 259 -21.57 12.61 -12.80
C LEU A 259 -21.87 12.52 -11.30
N PHE A 260 -20.80 12.38 -10.53
CA PHE A 260 -20.81 12.58 -9.09
C PHE A 260 -19.49 13.18 -8.63
N VAL A 261 -19.40 13.65 -7.38
CA VAL A 261 -18.14 14.15 -6.81
C VAL A 261 -17.68 13.29 -5.64
N ARG A 262 -16.36 13.16 -5.52
CA ARG A 262 -15.70 12.59 -4.33
C ARG A 262 -14.79 13.62 -3.68
N PRO A 263 -14.62 13.64 -2.34
CA PRO A 263 -13.62 14.48 -1.70
C PRO A 263 -12.23 14.14 -2.24
N TYR A 264 -11.42 15.17 -2.57
CA TYR A 264 -10.08 14.97 -3.14
C TYR A 264 -9.19 14.11 -2.26
N SER A 265 -9.11 14.42 -0.95
CA SER A 265 -8.27 13.70 -0.01
C SER A 265 -8.71 12.24 0.27
N SER A 266 -9.92 11.86 -0.17
CA SER A 266 -10.38 10.48 -0.07
C SER A 266 -9.87 9.58 -1.19
N ALA A 267 -9.44 10.16 -2.32
CA ALA A 267 -9.02 9.41 -3.51
C ALA A 267 -7.91 8.40 -3.22
N TYR A 268 -6.91 8.80 -2.43
CA TYR A 268 -5.77 7.96 -2.09
C TYR A 268 -6.15 6.71 -1.26
N LEU A 269 -7.03 6.88 -0.28
CA LEU A 269 -7.41 5.80 0.64
C LEU A 269 -8.58 4.95 0.11
N TYR A 270 -9.49 5.56 -0.64
CA TYR A 270 -10.78 4.98 -1.03
C TYR A 270 -10.96 4.95 -2.55
N GLY A 271 -9.89 4.64 -3.29
CA GLY A 271 -9.89 4.69 -4.76
C GLY A 271 -10.56 3.51 -5.46
N ARG A 272 -10.94 2.42 -4.73
CA ARG A 272 -11.56 1.25 -5.34
C ARG A 272 -13.08 1.38 -5.39
N TYR A 273 -13.63 1.15 -6.58
CA TYR A 273 -15.06 1.12 -6.83
C TYR A 273 -15.46 -0.25 -7.41
N GLU A 274 -16.63 -0.75 -7.03
CA GLU A 274 -17.25 -1.96 -7.57
C GLU A 274 -18.71 -1.64 -7.91
N ASN A 275 -19.11 -1.82 -9.16
CA ASN A 275 -20.45 -1.47 -9.65
C ASN A 275 -20.89 -0.04 -9.27
N GLY A 276 -19.99 0.93 -9.44
CA GLY A 276 -20.27 2.34 -9.14
C GLY A 276 -20.25 2.72 -7.66
N VAL A 277 -20.13 1.74 -6.75
CA VAL A 277 -20.11 1.96 -5.30
C VAL A 277 -18.69 1.87 -4.78
N GLN A 278 -18.31 2.76 -3.86
CA GLN A 278 -17.00 2.74 -3.22
C GLN A 278 -16.83 1.45 -2.41
N ALA A 279 -15.86 0.62 -2.79
CA ALA A 279 -15.62 -0.73 -2.24
C ALA A 279 -14.34 -0.83 -1.40
N GLY A 280 -13.73 0.30 -1.01
CA GLY A 280 -12.52 0.31 -0.19
C GLY A 280 -11.29 0.86 -0.91
N GLY A 281 -10.15 0.20 -0.74
CA GLY A 281 -8.85 0.59 -1.29
C GLY A 281 -7.74 0.48 -0.25
N ARG A 282 -6.80 1.42 -0.23
CA ARG A 282 -5.66 1.44 0.73
C ARG A 282 -6.10 1.51 2.19
N ILE A 283 -7.30 2.01 2.48
CA ILE A 283 -7.87 2.06 3.83
C ILE A 283 -7.98 0.68 4.48
N GLU A 284 -8.11 -0.38 3.71
CA GLU A 284 -8.16 -1.75 4.22
C GLU A 284 -6.85 -2.15 4.88
N TYR A 285 -5.72 -1.75 4.30
CA TYR A 285 -4.40 -1.98 4.89
C TYR A 285 -4.18 -1.14 6.15
N VAL A 286 -4.67 0.11 6.15
CA VAL A 286 -4.62 0.98 7.34
C VAL A 286 -5.41 0.35 8.49
N ARG A 287 -6.60 -0.18 8.23
CA ARG A 287 -7.43 -0.90 9.22
C ARG A 287 -6.72 -2.18 9.70
N LEU A 288 -6.20 -2.98 8.76
CA LEU A 288 -5.49 -4.22 9.08
C LEU A 288 -4.31 -3.96 10.02
N PHE A 289 -3.42 -3.04 9.67
CA PHE A 289 -2.26 -2.73 10.51
C PHE A 289 -2.65 -2.08 11.84
N SER A 290 -3.71 -1.29 11.89
CA SER A 290 -4.24 -0.77 13.16
C SER A 290 -4.68 -1.90 14.09
N ILE A 291 -5.38 -2.91 13.57
CA ILE A 291 -5.76 -4.12 14.32
C ILE A 291 -4.53 -4.91 14.77
N VAL A 292 -3.54 -5.07 13.90
CA VAL A 292 -2.27 -5.73 14.23
C VAL A 292 -1.53 -5.00 15.35
N ALA A 293 -1.48 -3.67 15.33
CA ALA A 293 -0.87 -2.85 16.40
C ALA A 293 -1.56 -3.08 17.74
N ILE A 294 -2.90 -3.08 17.75
CA ILE A 294 -3.69 -3.36 18.95
C ILE A 294 -3.39 -4.78 19.47
N PHE A 295 -3.34 -5.76 18.60
CA PHE A 295 -3.06 -7.15 18.98
C PHE A 295 -1.65 -7.33 19.55
N ILE A 296 -0.63 -6.72 18.94
CA ILE A 296 0.74 -6.77 19.46
C ILE A 296 0.81 -6.13 20.85
N LEU A 297 0.15 -5.00 21.05
CA LEU A 297 0.09 -4.33 22.33
C LEU A 297 -0.63 -5.19 23.39
N LEU A 298 -1.75 -5.81 23.01
CA LEU A 298 -2.49 -6.72 23.89
C LEU A 298 -1.63 -7.95 24.26
N ILE A 299 -0.91 -8.56 23.32
CA ILE A 299 0.01 -9.67 23.60
C ILE A 299 1.08 -9.22 24.61
N ALA A 300 1.66 -8.03 24.45
CA ALA A 300 2.64 -7.49 25.37
C ALA A 300 2.05 -7.22 26.77
N CYS A 301 0.83 -6.69 26.86
CA CYS A 301 0.10 -6.50 28.11
C CYS A 301 -0.23 -7.83 28.80
N ILE A 302 -0.71 -8.81 28.06
CA ILE A 302 -1.03 -10.17 28.56
C ILE A 302 0.23 -10.84 29.10
N ASN A 303 1.34 -10.72 28.36
CA ASN A 303 2.62 -11.24 28.82
C ASN A 303 3.03 -10.64 30.15
N PHE A 304 2.97 -9.30 30.29
CA PHE A 304 3.22 -8.62 31.55
C PHE A 304 2.26 -9.09 32.66
N MET A 305 0.95 -9.18 32.40
CA MET A 305 -0.05 -9.67 33.36
C MET A 305 0.28 -11.08 33.84
N ASN A 306 0.57 -11.98 32.93
CA ASN A 306 0.88 -13.38 33.24
C ASN A 306 2.12 -13.50 34.14
N LEU A 307 3.20 -12.78 33.82
CA LEU A 307 4.44 -12.81 34.58
C LEU A 307 4.29 -12.12 35.95
N SER A 308 3.57 -11.00 36.00
CA SER A 308 3.32 -10.28 37.24
C SER A 308 2.44 -11.09 38.20
N THR A 309 1.40 -11.75 37.70
CA THR A 309 0.51 -12.60 38.49
C THR A 309 1.21 -13.87 38.96
N ALA A 310 2.02 -14.49 38.10
CA ALA A 310 2.80 -15.66 38.49
C ALA A 310 3.70 -15.36 39.69
N LYS A 311 4.32 -14.19 39.74
CA LYS A 311 5.15 -13.75 40.88
C LYS A 311 4.38 -13.30 42.11
N ALA A 312 3.09 -13.02 41.96
CA ALA A 312 2.23 -12.61 43.05
C ALA A 312 2.27 -13.57 44.26
N SER A 313 2.35 -14.88 43.99
CA SER A 313 2.42 -15.93 45.02
C SER A 313 3.62 -15.73 45.99
N ARG A 314 4.75 -15.23 45.55
CA ARG A 314 5.92 -14.92 46.37
C ARG A 314 5.74 -13.66 47.25
N ARG A 315 4.89 -12.73 46.81
CA ARG A 315 4.63 -11.46 47.46
C ARG A 315 3.44 -11.52 48.43
N LEU A 316 2.76 -12.70 48.49
CA LEU A 316 1.59 -12.87 49.34
C LEU A 316 1.90 -12.65 50.82
N LYS A 317 3.07 -13.11 51.33
CA LYS A 317 3.50 -12.82 52.72
C LYS A 317 3.63 -11.33 52.96
N GLU A 318 4.23 -10.56 52.02
CA GLU A 318 4.35 -9.11 52.10
C GLU A 318 2.96 -8.42 52.13
N VAL A 319 2.05 -8.85 51.26
CA VAL A 319 0.67 -8.32 51.21
C VAL A 319 -0.09 -8.65 52.48
N GLY A 320 0.07 -9.90 53.03
CA GLY A 320 -0.52 -10.34 54.28
C GLY A 320 -0.08 -9.48 55.45
N ILE A 321 1.23 -9.22 55.58
CA ILE A 321 1.80 -8.33 56.62
C ILE A 321 1.25 -6.91 56.48
N LYS A 322 1.26 -6.32 55.29
CA LYS A 322 0.73 -4.97 55.05
C LYS A 322 -0.76 -4.86 55.43
N LYS A 323 -1.57 -5.86 55.10
CA LYS A 323 -2.99 -5.91 55.50
C LYS A 323 -3.15 -6.07 57.03
N ALA A 324 -2.32 -6.90 57.68
CA ALA A 324 -2.33 -7.06 59.12
C ALA A 324 -1.99 -5.77 59.85
N ILE A 325 -1.15 -4.91 59.28
CA ILE A 325 -0.79 -3.57 59.81
C ILE A 325 -1.80 -2.48 59.35
N GLY A 326 -2.94 -2.86 58.73
CA GLY A 326 -4.03 -1.91 58.43
C GLY A 326 -4.08 -1.37 56.99
N SER A 327 -3.27 -1.87 56.05
CA SER A 327 -3.37 -1.41 54.63
C SER A 327 -4.69 -1.81 54.03
N THR A 328 -5.41 -0.84 53.44
CA THR A 328 -6.67 -1.09 52.71
C THR A 328 -6.46 -1.75 51.38
N ARG A 329 -7.49 -2.40 50.86
CA ARG A 329 -7.49 -2.97 49.48
C ARG A 329 -7.18 -1.90 48.43
N ARG A 330 -7.74 -0.71 48.58
CA ARG A 330 -7.51 0.41 47.64
C ARG A 330 -6.03 0.81 47.61
N THR A 331 -5.39 0.93 48.76
CA THR A 331 -3.96 1.29 48.87
C THR A 331 -3.08 0.27 48.11
N LEU A 332 -3.38 -1.03 48.25
CA LEU A 332 -2.63 -2.08 47.58
C LEU A 332 -2.86 -2.06 46.06
N VAL A 333 -4.11 -1.84 45.60
CA VAL A 333 -4.42 -1.70 44.15
C VAL A 333 -3.62 -0.52 43.57
N PHE A 334 -3.65 0.65 44.21
CA PHE A 334 -2.89 1.81 43.75
C PHE A 334 -1.38 1.55 43.73
N GLN A 335 -0.85 0.82 44.74
CA GLN A 335 0.56 0.46 44.76
C GLN A 335 0.94 -0.41 43.53
N PHE A 336 0.19 -1.48 43.25
CA PHE A 336 0.49 -2.38 42.12
C PHE A 336 0.28 -1.72 40.77
N LEU A 337 -0.76 -0.87 40.64
CA LEU A 337 -0.96 -0.08 39.42
C LEU A 337 0.18 0.91 39.22
N SER A 338 0.65 1.59 40.27
CA SER A 338 1.80 2.50 40.18
C SER A 338 3.07 1.78 39.74
N GLU A 339 3.32 0.55 40.24
CA GLU A 339 4.44 -0.29 39.80
C GLU A 339 4.33 -0.64 38.31
N ALA A 340 3.13 -0.99 37.83
CA ALA A 340 2.88 -1.31 36.42
C ALA A 340 3.03 -0.08 35.49
N ILE A 341 2.50 1.07 35.92
CA ILE A 341 2.63 2.34 35.17
C ILE A 341 4.10 2.77 35.11
N LEU A 342 4.86 2.67 36.20
CA LEU A 342 6.29 2.95 36.18
C LEU A 342 7.04 2.05 35.20
N MET A 343 6.69 0.75 35.18
CA MET A 343 7.27 -0.19 34.23
C MET A 343 6.93 0.18 32.78
N ALA A 344 5.68 0.57 32.51
CA ALA A 344 5.24 1.02 31.19
C ALA A 344 5.98 2.31 30.76
N LEU A 345 6.22 3.26 31.67
CA LEU A 345 6.99 4.48 31.38
C LEU A 345 8.47 4.17 31.07
N LEU A 346 9.09 3.26 31.83
CA LEU A 346 10.45 2.80 31.51
C LEU A 346 10.51 2.07 30.15
N SER A 347 9.46 1.30 29.86
CA SER A 347 9.32 0.62 28.58
C SER A 347 9.10 1.61 27.42
N LEU A 348 8.41 2.74 27.64
CA LEU A 348 8.27 3.81 26.66
C LEU A 348 9.62 4.43 26.30
N LEU A 349 10.46 4.73 27.30
CA LEU A 349 11.80 5.28 27.05
C LEU A 349 12.63 4.33 26.18
N LEU A 350 12.64 3.04 26.50
CA LEU A 350 13.36 2.05 25.72
C LEU A 350 12.69 1.86 24.31
N ALA A 351 11.37 1.91 24.22
CA ALA A 351 10.64 1.86 22.96
C ALA A 351 11.01 3.03 22.04
N CYS A 352 11.11 4.25 22.57
CA CYS A 352 11.56 5.41 21.79
C CYS A 352 12.98 5.21 21.23
N ILE A 353 13.89 4.65 22.01
CA ILE A 353 15.24 4.34 21.54
C ILE A 353 15.19 3.28 20.40
N ILE A 354 14.42 2.21 20.59
CA ILE A 354 14.22 1.18 19.58
C ILE A 354 13.64 1.77 18.27
N VAL A 355 12.61 2.63 18.40
CA VAL A 355 12.00 3.31 17.25
C VAL A 355 13.01 4.17 16.51
N LEU A 356 13.80 5.01 17.22
CA LEU A 356 14.84 5.86 16.63
C LEU A 356 15.87 5.03 15.84
N LEU A 357 16.28 3.89 16.37
CA LEU A 357 17.26 3.02 15.73
C LEU A 357 16.70 2.30 14.49
N ILE A 358 15.41 1.92 14.51
CA ILE A 358 14.77 1.13 13.45
C ILE A 358 14.16 2.04 12.37
N LEU A 359 13.82 3.29 12.69
CA LEU A 359 13.08 4.21 11.80
C LEU A 359 13.72 4.40 10.42
N PRO A 360 15.07 4.54 10.25
CA PRO A 360 15.66 4.64 8.92
C PRO A 360 15.39 3.40 8.06
N SER A 361 15.57 2.19 8.62
CA SER A 361 15.28 0.93 7.91
C SER A 361 13.79 0.76 7.65
N PHE A 362 12.94 1.18 8.56
CA PHE A 362 11.49 1.19 8.40
C PHE A 362 11.05 2.12 7.26
N ASN A 363 11.66 3.30 7.14
CA ASN A 363 11.43 4.23 6.04
C ASN A 363 11.84 3.64 4.69
N GLN A 364 12.98 2.96 4.61
CA GLN A 364 13.39 2.27 3.38
C GLN A 364 12.40 1.17 2.98
N LEU A 365 11.95 0.35 3.94
CA LEU A 365 10.99 -0.73 3.70
C LEU A 365 9.61 -0.21 3.25
N THR A 366 9.14 0.88 3.88
CA THR A 366 7.83 1.47 3.55
C THR A 366 7.89 2.40 2.35
N GLY A 367 9.08 2.87 1.96
CA GLY A 367 9.28 3.91 0.96
C GLY A 367 8.75 5.28 1.39
N LYS A 368 8.74 5.52 2.69
CA LYS A 368 8.26 6.76 3.29
C LYS A 368 9.39 7.56 3.94
N GLN A 369 9.11 8.82 4.27
CA GLN A 369 10.01 9.73 4.97
C GLN A 369 9.42 10.14 6.32
N ILE A 370 9.04 9.14 7.11
CA ILE A 370 8.47 9.37 8.43
C ILE A 370 9.56 9.89 9.36
N SER A 371 9.30 10.98 10.07
CA SER A 371 10.16 11.52 11.10
C SER A 371 9.48 11.48 12.46
N LEU A 372 10.25 11.31 13.51
CA LEU A 372 9.78 11.42 14.88
C LEU A 372 9.75 12.92 15.24
N SER A 373 8.57 13.53 15.12
CA SER A 373 8.35 14.88 15.65
C SER A 373 7.99 14.75 17.13
N PHE A 374 8.72 15.45 18.00
CA PHE A 374 8.37 15.55 19.43
C PHE A 374 7.42 16.73 19.68
N ASP A 375 6.39 16.86 18.83
CA ASP A 375 5.34 17.82 19.06
C ASP A 375 4.46 17.42 20.26
N LEU A 376 3.81 18.39 20.88
CA LEU A 376 3.00 18.18 22.10
C LEU A 376 1.91 17.11 21.85
N ARG A 377 1.31 17.06 20.67
CA ARG A 377 0.26 16.12 20.31
C ARG A 377 0.79 14.68 20.32
N MET A 378 1.95 14.46 19.72
CA MET A 378 2.56 13.13 19.65
C MET A 378 3.02 12.65 21.03
N VAL A 379 3.61 13.52 21.84
CA VAL A 379 3.98 13.22 23.23
C VAL A 379 2.77 12.83 24.06
N LEU A 380 1.65 13.58 23.96
CA LEU A 380 0.42 13.26 24.66
C LEU A 380 -0.19 11.92 24.22
N VAL A 381 -0.18 11.60 22.94
CA VAL A 381 -0.65 10.30 22.42
C VAL A 381 0.24 9.17 22.96
N ALA A 382 1.56 9.32 22.92
CA ALA A 382 2.50 8.33 23.42
C ALA A 382 2.33 8.08 24.92
N LEU A 383 2.24 9.15 25.72
CA LEU A 383 1.99 9.06 27.15
C LEU A 383 0.61 8.45 27.46
N GLY A 384 -0.43 8.86 26.75
CA GLY A 384 -1.78 8.30 26.89
C GLY A 384 -1.83 6.81 26.59
N ALA A 385 -1.26 6.38 25.46
CA ALA A 385 -1.15 4.97 25.10
C ALA A 385 -0.37 4.16 26.16
N THR A 386 0.72 4.72 26.67
CA THR A 386 1.55 4.08 27.71
C THR A 386 0.81 3.98 29.05
N LEU A 387 0.06 5.00 29.44
CA LEU A 387 -0.78 4.96 30.66
C LEU A 387 -1.87 3.90 30.53
N VAL A 388 -2.56 3.85 29.40
CA VAL A 388 -3.57 2.81 29.12
C VAL A 388 -2.93 1.41 29.18
N THR A 389 -1.75 1.23 28.58
CA THR A 389 -0.97 -0.01 28.63
C THR A 389 -0.63 -0.39 30.09
N GLY A 390 -0.14 0.55 30.89
CA GLY A 390 0.18 0.35 32.31
C GLY A 390 -1.04 -0.02 33.14
N ILE A 391 -2.19 0.61 32.90
CA ILE A 391 -3.46 0.30 33.58
C ILE A 391 -3.96 -1.09 33.20
N ILE A 392 -4.03 -1.40 31.91
CA ILE A 392 -4.49 -2.71 31.41
C ILE A 392 -3.59 -3.83 31.95
N SER A 393 -2.27 -3.70 31.79
CA SER A 393 -1.31 -4.72 32.21
C SER A 393 -1.21 -4.87 33.72
N GLY A 394 -1.44 -3.78 34.46
CA GLY A 394 -1.41 -3.78 35.95
C GLY A 394 -2.72 -4.15 36.62
N SER A 395 -3.86 -4.04 35.93
CA SER A 395 -5.20 -4.21 36.51
C SER A 395 -5.43 -5.60 37.12
N TYR A 396 -5.24 -6.64 36.33
CA TYR A 396 -5.47 -8.01 36.80
C TYR A 396 -4.53 -8.40 37.98
N PRO A 397 -3.19 -8.19 37.94
CA PRO A 397 -2.33 -8.41 39.09
C PRO A 397 -2.74 -7.62 40.32
N ALA A 398 -3.13 -6.34 40.17
CA ALA A 398 -3.52 -5.48 41.28
C ALA A 398 -4.79 -5.96 41.97
N PHE A 399 -5.84 -6.27 41.22
CA PHE A 399 -7.09 -6.78 41.80
C PHE A 399 -6.92 -8.15 42.42
N TYR A 400 -6.15 -9.01 41.80
CA TYR A 400 -5.84 -10.34 42.27
C TYR A 400 -5.10 -10.33 43.60
N MET A 401 -3.95 -9.62 43.67
CA MET A 401 -3.14 -9.58 44.88
C MET A 401 -3.83 -8.87 46.05
N SER A 402 -4.63 -7.85 45.77
CA SER A 402 -5.37 -7.12 46.81
C SER A 402 -6.56 -7.92 47.38
N GLY A 403 -7.01 -8.97 46.70
CA GLY A 403 -8.18 -9.77 47.08
C GLY A 403 -7.94 -10.82 48.19
N PHE A 404 -6.68 -11.21 48.46
CA PHE A 404 -6.37 -12.28 49.44
C PHE A 404 -6.73 -11.91 50.88
N SER A 405 -7.28 -12.87 51.64
CA SER A 405 -7.52 -12.73 53.06
C SER A 405 -6.24 -12.99 53.87
N VAL A 406 -6.03 -12.20 54.93
CA VAL A 406 -4.86 -12.30 55.83
C VAL A 406 -4.74 -13.70 56.43
N ILE A 407 -5.87 -14.31 56.84
CA ILE A 407 -5.94 -15.63 57.49
C ILE A 407 -5.51 -16.75 56.51
N ALA A 408 -5.94 -16.66 55.25
CA ALA A 408 -5.59 -17.69 54.22
C ALA A 408 -4.08 -17.64 53.90
N VAL A 409 -3.47 -16.43 53.89
CA VAL A 409 -2.04 -16.26 53.64
C VAL A 409 -1.18 -16.86 54.76
N PHE A 410 -1.55 -16.66 56.02
CA PHE A 410 -0.80 -17.19 57.21
C PHE A 410 -1.03 -18.66 57.45
N ARG A 411 -2.22 -19.23 57.12
CA ARG A 411 -2.51 -20.66 57.23
C ARG A 411 -1.90 -21.54 56.12
N GLY A 412 -1.23 -20.93 55.13
CA GLY A 412 -0.59 -21.67 54.02
C GLY A 412 -1.58 -22.46 53.11
N LYS A 413 -2.90 -22.34 53.34
CA LYS A 413 -3.95 -22.98 52.55
C LYS A 413 -4.41 -22.11 51.37
N LEU A 414 -3.48 -21.74 50.50
CA LEU A 414 -3.80 -21.01 49.27
C LEU A 414 -4.22 -22.04 48.21
N LYS A 415 -5.50 -22.44 48.21
CA LYS A 415 -6.07 -23.06 47.00
C LYS A 415 -6.25 -21.96 45.96
N SER A 416 -5.51 -22.03 44.88
CA SER A 416 -5.80 -21.21 43.70
C SER A 416 -7.26 -21.41 43.33
N SER A 417 -8.02 -20.32 43.20
CA SER A 417 -9.40 -20.41 42.75
C SER A 417 -9.44 -21.00 41.33
N ILE A 418 -10.40 -21.90 41.09
CA ILE A 418 -10.64 -22.47 39.76
C ILE A 418 -10.77 -21.33 38.73
N THR A 419 -11.42 -20.22 39.09
CA THR A 419 -11.59 -19.02 38.27
C THR A 419 -10.25 -18.37 37.90
N GLU A 420 -9.26 -18.36 38.79
CA GLU A 420 -7.92 -17.81 38.54
C GLU A 420 -7.14 -18.62 37.50
N LEU A 421 -7.17 -19.96 37.64
CA LEU A 421 -6.55 -20.86 36.68
C LEU A 421 -7.15 -20.70 35.28
N PHE A 422 -8.48 -20.55 35.19
CA PHE A 422 -9.18 -20.32 33.95
C PHE A 422 -8.85 -18.96 33.31
N ALA A 423 -8.79 -17.86 34.08
CA ALA A 423 -8.45 -16.52 33.59
C ALA A 423 -7.05 -16.52 33.00
N ARG A 424 -6.04 -17.05 33.68
CA ARG A 424 -4.66 -17.12 33.20
C ARG A 424 -4.51 -18.02 31.98
N LYS A 425 -5.16 -19.22 32.00
CA LYS A 425 -5.16 -20.12 30.84
C LYS A 425 -5.86 -19.50 29.64
N GLY A 426 -6.98 -18.78 29.83
CA GLY A 426 -7.69 -18.05 28.80
C GLY A 426 -6.87 -16.96 28.15
N LEU A 427 -6.09 -16.19 28.93
CA LEU A 427 -5.16 -15.18 28.40
C LEU A 427 -4.07 -15.80 27.53
N VAL A 428 -3.54 -16.97 27.91
CA VAL A 428 -2.55 -17.70 27.12
C VAL A 428 -3.17 -18.25 25.83
N VAL A 429 -4.38 -18.81 25.90
CA VAL A 429 -5.13 -19.27 24.72
C VAL A 429 -5.35 -18.11 23.74
N PHE A 430 -5.81 -16.96 24.26
CA PHE A 430 -6.03 -15.76 23.44
C PHE A 430 -4.74 -15.27 22.79
N GLN A 431 -3.63 -15.26 23.52
CA GLN A 431 -2.32 -14.87 22.99
C GLN A 431 -1.85 -15.79 21.85
N PHE A 432 -1.95 -17.13 22.03
CA PHE A 432 -1.60 -18.10 20.99
C PHE A 432 -2.55 -18.01 19.79
N MET A 433 -3.86 -17.81 20.04
CA MET A 433 -4.86 -17.63 19.00
C MET A 433 -4.48 -16.45 18.09
N ILE A 434 -4.18 -15.28 18.66
CA ILE A 434 -3.78 -14.10 17.85
C ILE A 434 -2.50 -14.39 17.08
N SER A 435 -1.48 -14.99 17.71
CA SER A 435 -0.22 -15.30 17.05
C SER A 435 -0.40 -16.27 15.88
N LEU A 436 -1.28 -17.27 16.02
CA LEU A 436 -1.64 -18.20 14.95
C LEU A 436 -2.40 -17.50 13.81
N VAL A 437 -3.37 -16.64 14.16
CA VAL A 437 -4.12 -15.84 13.16
C VAL A 437 -3.16 -15.00 12.35
N LEU A 438 -2.23 -14.30 12.98
CA LEU A 438 -1.23 -13.48 12.27
C LEU A 438 -0.30 -14.34 11.41
N MET A 439 0.13 -15.52 11.88
CA MET A 439 1.00 -16.42 11.12
C MET A 439 0.30 -16.98 9.87
N VAL A 440 -0.95 -17.46 10.02
CA VAL A 440 -1.76 -17.96 8.90
C VAL A 440 -2.04 -16.86 7.90
N SER A 441 -2.50 -15.68 8.37
CA SER A 441 -2.82 -14.54 7.52
C SER A 441 -1.62 -14.08 6.69
N MET A 442 -0.45 -13.97 7.33
CA MET A 442 0.78 -13.61 6.64
C MET A 442 1.16 -14.64 5.57
N THR A 443 1.03 -15.93 5.87
CA THR A 443 1.37 -16.99 4.92
C THR A 443 0.45 -16.94 3.69
N ILE A 444 -0.84 -16.66 3.89
CA ILE A 444 -1.83 -16.53 2.81
C ILE A 444 -1.54 -15.29 1.99
N ILE A 445 -1.28 -14.13 2.61
CA ILE A 445 -0.90 -12.90 1.92
C ILE A 445 0.34 -13.12 1.05
N TYR A 446 1.37 -13.74 1.60
CA TYR A 446 2.60 -14.06 0.86
C TYR A 446 2.31 -14.98 -0.34
N LYS A 447 1.54 -16.06 -0.14
CA LYS A 447 1.16 -16.98 -1.22
C LYS A 447 0.35 -16.28 -2.31
N GLN A 448 -0.59 -15.40 -1.95
CA GLN A 448 -1.38 -14.64 -2.90
C GLN A 448 -0.51 -13.73 -3.77
N ILE A 449 0.41 -12.99 -3.15
CA ILE A 449 1.32 -12.10 -3.89
C ILE A 449 2.26 -12.91 -4.79
N ALA A 450 2.83 -14.01 -4.29
CA ALA A 450 3.66 -14.90 -5.08
C ALA A 450 2.89 -15.53 -6.27
N TYR A 451 1.63 -15.93 -6.06
CA TYR A 451 0.75 -16.43 -7.11
C TYR A 451 0.53 -15.40 -8.21
N VAL A 452 0.19 -14.15 -7.82
CA VAL A 452 -0.02 -13.05 -8.77
C VAL A 452 1.26 -12.78 -9.58
N GLN A 453 2.42 -12.78 -8.94
CA GLN A 453 3.70 -12.53 -9.62
C GLN A 453 4.15 -13.66 -10.54
N SER A 454 3.80 -14.91 -10.24
CA SER A 454 4.15 -16.09 -11.02
C SER A 454 3.18 -16.40 -12.14
N LYS A 455 2.02 -15.76 -12.17
CA LYS A 455 1.01 -16.03 -13.20
C LYS A 455 1.47 -15.56 -14.57
N ASN A 456 1.20 -16.38 -15.59
CA ASN A 456 1.45 -16.01 -16.97
C ASN A 456 0.53 -14.84 -17.34
N ILE A 457 1.14 -13.71 -17.68
CA ILE A 457 0.44 -12.48 -18.08
C ILE A 457 0.01 -12.49 -19.56
N GLY A 458 0.32 -13.54 -20.32
CA GLY A 458 -0.02 -13.65 -21.73
C GLY A 458 1.02 -13.06 -22.68
N TYR A 459 2.13 -12.54 -22.16
CA TYR A 459 3.27 -12.06 -22.93
C TYR A 459 4.58 -12.23 -22.15
N ASN A 460 5.70 -12.20 -22.86
CA ASN A 460 7.02 -12.32 -22.27
C ASN A 460 7.65 -10.93 -22.06
N ARG A 461 7.88 -10.57 -20.80
CA ARG A 461 8.50 -9.31 -20.38
C ARG A 461 10.01 -9.38 -20.19
N GLU A 462 10.57 -10.59 -20.19
CA GLU A 462 12.01 -10.78 -19.94
C GLU A 462 12.86 -10.22 -21.07
N ASN A 463 13.91 -9.51 -20.71
CA ASN A 463 14.86 -8.89 -21.62
C ASN A 463 14.22 -7.92 -22.63
N VAL A 464 13.10 -7.30 -22.28
CA VAL A 464 12.49 -6.23 -23.06
C VAL A 464 12.79 -4.92 -22.39
N ILE A 465 13.48 -4.02 -23.11
CA ILE A 465 13.65 -2.63 -22.71
C ILE A 465 12.64 -1.76 -23.43
N HIS A 466 12.21 -0.71 -22.77
CA HIS A 466 11.41 0.33 -23.41
C HIS A 466 12.04 1.71 -23.18
N PHE A 467 11.89 2.61 -24.14
CA PHE A 467 12.34 3.99 -24.09
C PHE A 467 11.42 4.88 -24.95
N ASP A 468 11.42 6.17 -24.62
CA ASP A 468 10.49 7.11 -25.24
C ASP A 468 10.96 7.51 -26.64
N LYS A 469 9.98 7.73 -27.53
CA LYS A 469 10.14 8.23 -28.89
C LYS A 469 10.08 9.75 -28.84
N GLU A 470 11.25 10.39 -28.74
CA GLU A 470 11.40 11.84 -28.49
C GLU A 470 12.15 12.52 -29.65
N GLY A 471 12.06 13.84 -29.71
CA GLY A 471 12.82 14.67 -30.63
C GLY A 471 12.57 14.30 -32.11
N ALA A 472 13.63 14.07 -32.88
CA ALA A 472 13.51 13.68 -34.27
C ALA A 472 12.76 12.35 -34.45
N LEU A 473 12.92 11.41 -33.49
CA LEU A 473 12.22 10.12 -33.52
C LEU A 473 10.71 10.27 -33.32
N ALA A 474 10.24 11.30 -32.66
CA ALA A 474 8.81 11.54 -32.48
C ALA A 474 8.10 11.84 -33.80
N THR A 475 8.81 12.38 -34.77
CA THR A 475 8.26 12.69 -36.12
C THR A 475 8.40 11.51 -37.07
N ASP A 476 9.58 10.89 -37.15
CA ASP A 476 9.83 9.71 -37.96
C ASP A 476 10.93 8.85 -37.32
N ALA A 477 10.56 7.66 -36.90
CA ALA A 477 11.48 6.68 -36.35
C ALA A 477 11.84 5.56 -37.32
N SER A 478 11.35 5.56 -38.55
CA SER A 478 11.45 4.44 -39.48
C SER A 478 12.90 4.02 -39.75
N ALA A 479 13.78 5.01 -40.03
CA ALA A 479 15.20 4.76 -40.26
C ALA A 479 15.89 4.25 -38.98
N PHE A 480 15.58 4.82 -37.84
CA PHE A 480 16.10 4.37 -36.55
C PHE A 480 15.68 2.93 -36.26
N MET A 481 14.40 2.60 -36.44
CA MET A 481 13.87 1.24 -36.23
C MET A 481 14.50 0.22 -37.17
N ALA A 482 14.78 0.62 -38.41
CA ALA A 482 15.49 -0.24 -39.38
C ALA A 482 16.92 -0.57 -38.91
N GLU A 483 17.65 0.42 -38.39
CA GLU A 483 19.01 0.23 -37.87
C GLU A 483 18.99 -0.49 -36.50
N LEU A 484 18.04 -0.17 -35.62
CA LEU A 484 17.87 -0.82 -34.32
C LEU A 484 17.70 -2.35 -34.48
N ASN A 485 16.85 -2.78 -35.40
CA ASN A 485 16.61 -4.20 -35.64
C ASN A 485 17.79 -4.95 -36.28
N LYS A 486 18.84 -4.22 -36.76
CA LYS A 486 20.08 -4.80 -37.28
C LYS A 486 21.17 -4.87 -36.20
N LEU A 487 21.03 -4.20 -35.07
CA LEU A 487 22.05 -4.18 -34.04
C LEU A 487 22.31 -5.58 -33.48
N PRO A 488 23.58 -5.99 -33.36
CA PRO A 488 23.90 -7.24 -32.65
C PRO A 488 23.36 -7.22 -31.22
N GLY A 489 22.68 -8.30 -30.82
CA GLY A 489 22.07 -8.40 -29.48
C GLY A 489 20.62 -7.90 -29.40
N VAL A 490 20.10 -7.18 -30.39
CA VAL A 490 18.67 -6.89 -30.54
C VAL A 490 18.02 -8.06 -31.26
N VAL A 491 17.02 -8.64 -30.64
CA VAL A 491 16.23 -9.75 -31.23
C VAL A 491 15.15 -9.19 -32.14
N MET A 492 14.42 -8.22 -31.65
CA MET A 492 13.33 -7.54 -32.35
C MET A 492 12.94 -6.25 -31.62
N ALA A 493 12.53 -5.25 -32.36
CA ALA A 493 12.02 -3.99 -31.80
C ALA A 493 10.74 -3.58 -32.52
N ALA A 494 9.86 -2.91 -31.78
CA ALA A 494 8.57 -2.42 -32.25
C ALA A 494 8.18 -1.13 -31.54
N GLU A 495 7.21 -0.43 -32.09
CA GLU A 495 6.67 0.81 -31.51
C GLU A 495 5.26 0.60 -30.96
N MET A 496 4.92 1.33 -29.89
CA MET A 496 3.60 1.33 -29.27
C MET A 496 3.19 2.73 -28.83
N GLN A 497 1.91 3.00 -28.79
CA GLN A 497 1.35 4.32 -28.43
C GLN A 497 1.70 4.73 -26.99
N GLN A 498 1.74 3.79 -26.07
CA GLN A 498 2.05 3.99 -24.66
C GLN A 498 2.69 2.74 -24.10
N ASN A 499 3.21 2.82 -22.88
CA ASN A 499 3.66 1.63 -22.18
C ASN A 499 2.48 0.67 -21.93
N ILE A 500 2.72 -0.63 -22.09
CA ILE A 500 1.70 -1.68 -21.91
C ILE A 500 1.07 -1.70 -20.51
N PHE A 501 1.76 -1.19 -19.49
CA PHE A 501 1.30 -1.13 -18.08
C PHE A 501 0.59 0.16 -17.70
N GLN A 502 0.36 1.08 -18.62
CA GLN A 502 -0.32 2.34 -18.30
C GLN A 502 -1.83 2.21 -18.47
N ASN A 503 -2.52 1.88 -17.36
CA ASN A 503 -3.96 1.78 -17.33
C ASN A 503 -4.65 3.11 -17.04
N SER A 504 -4.08 3.94 -16.16
CA SER A 504 -4.62 5.27 -15.86
C SER A 504 -4.20 6.25 -16.95
N GLY A 505 -5.07 6.51 -17.92
CA GLY A 505 -4.82 7.42 -19.04
C GLY A 505 -4.52 6.70 -20.35
N GLY A 506 -4.73 5.39 -20.45
CA GLY A 506 -4.77 4.69 -21.73
C GLY A 506 -5.97 5.11 -22.57
N SER A 507 -5.79 5.22 -23.88
CA SER A 507 -6.91 5.52 -24.78
C SER A 507 -7.89 4.34 -24.77
N SER A 508 -9.18 4.65 -24.61
CA SER A 508 -10.28 3.72 -24.85
C SER A 508 -11.31 4.31 -25.80
N THR A 509 -12.24 3.51 -26.27
CA THR A 509 -13.26 3.95 -27.20
C THR A 509 -14.53 3.11 -27.12
N TYR A 510 -15.66 3.78 -27.15
CA TYR A 510 -16.99 3.21 -27.37
C TYR A 510 -17.37 3.21 -28.88
N GLY A 511 -16.55 3.84 -29.71
CA GLY A 511 -16.82 4.12 -31.12
C GLY A 511 -16.61 2.94 -32.08
N ILE A 512 -16.78 1.69 -31.60
CA ILE A 512 -16.68 0.50 -32.46
C ILE A 512 -18.08 -0.06 -32.71
N ASN A 513 -18.44 -0.18 -33.98
CA ASN A 513 -19.67 -0.83 -34.46
C ASN A 513 -19.32 -2.09 -35.24
N TRP A 514 -20.11 -3.18 -35.04
CA TRP A 514 -19.90 -4.46 -35.69
C TRP A 514 -21.24 -5.11 -36.07
N PRO A 515 -21.24 -6.05 -37.01
CA PRO A 515 -22.47 -6.76 -37.39
C PRO A 515 -23.08 -7.51 -36.21
N GLY A 516 -24.36 -7.27 -35.96
CA GLY A 516 -25.06 -7.87 -34.81
C GLY A 516 -24.95 -7.12 -33.48
N LYS A 517 -24.31 -5.93 -33.44
CA LYS A 517 -24.35 -5.06 -32.28
C LYS A 517 -25.78 -4.56 -32.05
N GLY A 518 -26.41 -4.92 -30.92
CA GLY A 518 -27.70 -4.36 -30.49
C GLY A 518 -27.54 -2.91 -30.05
N ASN A 519 -28.59 -2.10 -30.14
CA ASN A 519 -28.59 -0.67 -29.77
C ASN A 519 -28.27 -0.42 -28.30
N GLU A 520 -28.44 -1.41 -27.44
CA GLU A 520 -28.21 -1.30 -25.98
C GLU A 520 -26.80 -1.74 -25.56
N LYS A 521 -25.97 -2.29 -26.47
CA LYS A 521 -24.63 -2.78 -26.12
C LYS A 521 -23.57 -1.70 -26.29
N THR A 522 -23.15 -1.13 -25.18
CA THR A 522 -21.98 -0.26 -25.12
C THR A 522 -20.83 -1.02 -24.48
N ILE A 523 -19.72 -1.11 -25.18
CA ILE A 523 -18.50 -1.76 -24.70
C ILE A 523 -17.38 -0.76 -24.83
N ASP A 524 -16.64 -0.54 -23.73
CA ASP A 524 -15.40 0.19 -23.77
C ASP A 524 -14.26 -0.72 -24.23
N PHE A 525 -13.63 -0.35 -25.32
CA PHE A 525 -12.46 -1.05 -25.86
C PHE A 525 -11.22 -0.24 -25.54
N ALA A 526 -10.29 -0.81 -24.77
CA ALA A 526 -8.95 -0.26 -24.72
C ALA A 526 -8.36 -0.28 -26.14
N ILE A 527 -7.88 0.88 -26.62
CA ILE A 527 -7.33 1.01 -27.96
C ILE A 527 -5.85 1.37 -27.91
N ARG A 528 -5.04 0.68 -28.70
CA ARG A 528 -3.59 0.94 -28.77
C ARG A 528 -3.13 1.02 -30.22
N ALA A 529 -2.49 2.12 -30.56
CA ALA A 529 -1.77 2.24 -31.82
C ALA A 529 -0.42 1.51 -31.70
N ILE A 530 -0.12 0.69 -32.68
CA ILE A 530 1.12 -0.10 -32.73
C ILE A 530 1.72 -0.08 -34.13
N ASP A 531 3.00 -0.37 -34.23
CA ASP A 531 3.72 -0.67 -35.45
C ASP A 531 3.81 -2.19 -35.66
N TYR A 532 4.56 -2.59 -36.70
CA TYR A 532 4.88 -3.98 -36.98
C TYR A 532 5.66 -4.65 -35.86
N ASN A 533 5.53 -5.96 -35.73
CA ASN A 533 6.30 -6.83 -34.84
C ASN A 533 6.08 -6.63 -33.35
N LEU A 534 5.11 -5.84 -32.89
CA LEU A 534 4.89 -5.66 -31.44
C LEU A 534 4.51 -6.98 -30.75
N LEU A 535 3.56 -7.72 -31.34
CA LEU A 535 3.08 -8.98 -30.77
C LEU A 535 4.23 -9.99 -30.66
N GLU A 536 5.08 -10.06 -31.67
CA GLU A 536 6.28 -10.90 -31.71
C GLU A 536 7.35 -10.43 -30.73
N THR A 537 7.58 -9.11 -30.64
CA THR A 537 8.53 -8.52 -29.66
C THR A 537 8.13 -8.87 -28.25
N LEU A 538 6.85 -8.88 -27.94
CA LEU A 538 6.32 -9.24 -26.64
C LEU A 538 6.04 -10.75 -26.48
N GLY A 539 6.17 -11.54 -27.56
CA GLY A 539 5.88 -12.98 -27.54
C GLY A 539 4.41 -13.27 -27.25
N MET A 540 3.49 -12.41 -27.72
CA MET A 540 2.05 -12.62 -27.62
C MET A 540 1.61 -13.67 -28.64
N GLU A 541 0.74 -14.59 -28.25
CA GLU A 541 0.25 -15.66 -29.10
C GLU A 541 -1.03 -15.24 -29.82
N MET A 542 -1.02 -15.44 -31.16
CA MET A 542 -2.23 -15.32 -31.93
C MET A 542 -3.14 -16.54 -31.72
N LYS A 543 -4.44 -16.29 -31.51
CA LYS A 543 -5.45 -17.35 -31.45
C LYS A 543 -5.96 -17.70 -32.85
N GLU A 544 -6.25 -16.67 -33.65
CA GLU A 544 -6.76 -16.80 -35.02
C GLU A 544 -6.19 -15.66 -35.88
N GLY A 545 -6.06 -15.91 -37.16
CA GLY A 545 -5.59 -14.93 -38.15
C GLY A 545 -4.10 -14.64 -38.04
N ARG A 546 -3.70 -13.36 -38.17
CA ARG A 546 -2.31 -12.94 -38.28
C ARG A 546 -2.06 -11.61 -37.56
N SER A 547 -0.80 -11.33 -37.25
CA SER A 547 -0.34 -10.00 -36.84
C SER A 547 -0.20 -9.04 -38.03
N PHE A 548 0.06 -7.73 -37.73
CA PHE A 548 0.37 -6.74 -38.77
C PHE A 548 1.72 -7.05 -39.40
N SER A 549 1.79 -6.99 -40.74
CA SER A 549 3.03 -7.30 -41.46
C SER A 549 3.18 -6.47 -42.73
N LYS A 550 4.40 -5.99 -42.97
CA LYS A 550 4.76 -5.26 -44.19
C LYS A 550 4.47 -6.04 -45.49
N LYS A 551 4.42 -7.39 -45.38
CA LYS A 551 4.18 -8.29 -46.50
C LYS A 551 2.83 -8.08 -47.20
N TYR A 552 1.81 -7.65 -46.43
CA TYR A 552 0.44 -7.56 -46.95
C TYR A 552 0.05 -6.15 -47.39
N GLY A 553 0.73 -5.09 -46.91
CA GLY A 553 0.35 -3.70 -47.19
C GLY A 553 -1.04 -3.33 -46.67
N GLY A 554 -1.38 -2.03 -46.64
CA GLY A 554 -2.71 -1.55 -46.28
C GLY A 554 -3.19 -1.93 -44.89
N GLU A 555 -2.28 -1.96 -43.92
CA GLU A 555 -2.59 -2.35 -42.53
C GLU A 555 -3.33 -1.23 -41.77
N GLU A 556 -3.36 -0.02 -42.29
CA GLU A 556 -4.01 1.17 -41.70
C GLU A 556 -5.52 0.93 -41.51
N ASN A 557 -6.14 0.09 -42.35
CA ASN A 557 -7.56 -0.28 -42.26
C ASN A 557 -7.78 -1.66 -41.64
N LYS A 558 -6.84 -2.12 -40.80
CA LYS A 558 -6.91 -3.44 -40.16
C LYS A 558 -6.89 -3.30 -38.64
N LEU A 559 -7.56 -4.27 -37.98
CA LEU A 559 -7.63 -4.35 -36.51
C LEU A 559 -7.28 -5.76 -36.03
N ILE A 560 -6.68 -5.80 -34.82
CA ILE A 560 -6.46 -7.06 -34.10
C ILE A 560 -7.13 -6.89 -32.72
N PHE A 561 -7.99 -7.84 -32.35
CA PHE A 561 -8.69 -7.84 -31.06
C PHE A 561 -8.12 -8.91 -30.13
N ASN A 562 -8.31 -8.75 -28.81
CA ASN A 562 -8.08 -9.83 -27.87
C ASN A 562 -9.31 -10.76 -27.78
N GLU A 563 -9.17 -11.95 -27.19
CA GLU A 563 -10.26 -12.92 -27.03
C GLU A 563 -11.43 -12.36 -26.26
N THR A 564 -11.16 -11.55 -25.21
CA THR A 564 -12.19 -10.90 -24.39
C THR A 564 -13.03 -9.94 -25.20
N ALA A 565 -12.44 -9.15 -26.11
CA ALA A 565 -13.19 -8.29 -27.01
C ALA A 565 -14.11 -9.10 -27.96
N ILE A 566 -13.60 -10.17 -28.55
CA ILE A 566 -14.37 -11.01 -29.44
C ILE A 566 -15.54 -11.70 -28.71
N ARG A 567 -15.32 -12.17 -27.48
CA ARG A 567 -16.40 -12.71 -26.63
C ARG A 567 -17.47 -11.66 -26.33
N ALA A 568 -17.06 -10.44 -26.00
CA ALA A 568 -17.98 -9.34 -25.71
C ALA A 568 -18.80 -8.93 -26.94
N MET A 569 -18.17 -8.94 -28.13
CA MET A 569 -18.83 -8.70 -29.43
C MET A 569 -19.72 -9.86 -29.87
N GLN A 570 -19.60 -11.05 -29.28
CA GLN A 570 -20.32 -12.29 -29.65
C GLN A 570 -20.07 -12.74 -31.12
N LEU A 571 -18.89 -12.45 -31.67
CA LEU A 571 -18.53 -12.85 -33.03
C LEU A 571 -18.05 -14.30 -33.05
N LYS A 572 -18.67 -15.13 -33.93
CA LYS A 572 -18.28 -16.54 -34.11
C LYS A 572 -17.08 -16.73 -35.05
N ASN A 573 -17.02 -15.93 -36.11
CA ASN A 573 -15.93 -15.95 -37.10
C ASN A 573 -15.38 -14.52 -37.22
N PRO A 574 -14.46 -14.12 -36.33
CA PRO A 574 -14.03 -12.73 -36.24
C PRO A 574 -13.13 -12.29 -37.41
N VAL A 575 -12.23 -13.17 -37.87
CA VAL A 575 -11.26 -12.85 -38.95
C VAL A 575 -11.97 -12.64 -40.28
N GLY A 576 -11.70 -11.48 -40.91
CA GLY A 576 -12.36 -11.06 -42.16
C GLY A 576 -13.64 -10.25 -41.91
N THR A 577 -14.15 -10.18 -40.68
CA THR A 577 -15.34 -9.37 -40.38
C THR A 577 -15.01 -7.88 -40.51
N LYS A 578 -15.91 -7.15 -41.19
CA LYS A 578 -15.86 -5.69 -41.29
C LYS A 578 -16.50 -5.05 -40.05
N VAL A 579 -15.82 -4.09 -39.44
CA VAL A 579 -16.27 -3.29 -38.32
C VAL A 579 -16.07 -1.82 -38.65
N VAL A 580 -16.80 -0.93 -37.99
CA VAL A 580 -16.63 0.53 -38.13
C VAL A 580 -16.00 1.09 -36.89
N LEU A 581 -14.83 1.74 -37.03
CA LEU A 581 -14.14 2.46 -35.97
C LEU A 581 -14.12 3.95 -36.32
N TRP A 582 -14.80 4.80 -35.52
CA TRP A 582 -14.87 6.25 -35.74
C TRP A 582 -15.23 6.61 -37.21
N ASP A 583 -16.31 6.01 -37.70
CA ASP A 583 -16.82 6.18 -39.06
C ASP A 583 -15.95 5.59 -40.20
N ASN A 584 -14.84 4.95 -39.88
CA ASN A 584 -13.99 4.27 -40.88
C ASN A 584 -14.26 2.76 -40.89
N GLU A 585 -14.48 2.20 -42.07
CA GLU A 585 -14.58 0.76 -42.25
C GLU A 585 -13.21 0.10 -42.10
N MET A 586 -13.13 -0.84 -41.14
CA MET A 586 -11.92 -1.59 -40.79
C MET A 586 -12.20 -3.09 -40.92
N THR A 587 -11.14 -3.90 -41.14
CA THR A 587 -11.26 -5.35 -41.18
C THR A 587 -10.49 -6.00 -40.03
N ILE A 588 -11.11 -6.97 -39.37
CA ILE A 588 -10.43 -7.78 -38.36
C ILE A 588 -9.49 -8.76 -39.06
N VAL A 589 -8.18 -8.69 -38.82
CA VAL A 589 -7.17 -9.58 -39.43
C VAL A 589 -6.65 -10.64 -38.48
N GLY A 590 -6.86 -10.46 -37.19
CA GLY A 590 -6.40 -11.41 -36.19
C GLY A 590 -7.05 -11.25 -34.82
N VAL A 591 -6.96 -12.31 -34.04
CA VAL A 591 -7.34 -12.36 -32.64
C VAL A 591 -6.13 -12.83 -31.85
N VAL A 592 -5.68 -12.01 -30.92
CA VAL A 592 -4.61 -12.35 -29.97
C VAL A 592 -5.20 -13.01 -28.72
N LYS A 593 -4.51 -13.98 -28.14
CA LYS A 593 -4.91 -14.57 -26.85
C LYS A 593 -4.99 -13.49 -25.77
N ASP A 594 -5.83 -13.71 -24.79
CA ASP A 594 -5.97 -12.79 -23.67
C ASP A 594 -4.65 -12.60 -22.90
N PHE A 595 -4.38 -11.36 -22.52
CA PHE A 595 -3.21 -10.97 -21.76
C PHE A 595 -3.56 -9.84 -20.78
N HIS A 596 -2.77 -9.71 -19.71
CA HIS A 596 -2.97 -8.71 -18.67
C HIS A 596 -2.14 -7.45 -18.94
N MET A 597 -2.81 -6.31 -19.10
CA MET A 597 -2.17 -4.98 -19.15
C MET A 597 -2.19 -4.31 -17.78
N SER A 598 -3.24 -4.59 -17.00
CA SER A 598 -3.44 -4.03 -15.66
C SER A 598 -3.03 -4.99 -14.54
N SER A 599 -3.15 -4.50 -13.32
CA SER A 599 -2.99 -5.30 -12.12
C SER A 599 -3.99 -6.47 -12.09
N PHE A 600 -3.61 -7.61 -11.53
CA PHE A 600 -4.51 -8.76 -11.31
C PHE A 600 -5.69 -8.50 -10.35
N HIS A 601 -5.84 -7.28 -9.88
CA HIS A 601 -7.06 -6.83 -9.20
C HIS A 601 -8.21 -6.61 -10.17
N GLU A 602 -7.90 -6.38 -11.46
CA GLU A 602 -8.87 -6.13 -12.51
C GLU A 602 -8.98 -7.30 -13.48
N PRO A 603 -10.18 -7.57 -14.01
CA PRO A 603 -10.35 -8.55 -15.09
C PRO A 603 -9.70 -8.04 -16.39
N ILE A 604 -9.41 -8.96 -17.31
CA ILE A 604 -8.93 -8.62 -18.65
C ILE A 604 -10.01 -7.83 -19.39
N GLN A 605 -9.65 -6.63 -19.87
CA GLN A 605 -10.55 -5.74 -20.61
C GLN A 605 -10.60 -6.07 -22.09
N PRO A 606 -11.72 -5.79 -22.79
CA PRO A 606 -11.77 -5.78 -24.25
C PRO A 606 -10.71 -4.82 -24.81
N LEU A 607 -9.91 -5.31 -25.79
CA LEU A 607 -8.81 -4.53 -26.34
C LEU A 607 -8.74 -4.68 -27.86
N VAL A 608 -8.36 -3.58 -28.52
CA VAL A 608 -8.11 -3.50 -29.95
C VAL A 608 -6.75 -2.87 -30.24
N PHE A 609 -5.95 -3.54 -31.05
CA PHE A 609 -4.76 -2.96 -31.67
C PHE A 609 -5.12 -2.43 -33.04
N ARG A 610 -4.64 -1.22 -33.36
CA ARG A 610 -4.70 -0.64 -34.70
C ARG A 610 -3.30 -0.32 -35.19
N PHE A 611 -3.07 -0.49 -36.47
CA PHE A 611 -1.81 -0.08 -37.11
C PHE A 611 -1.79 1.44 -37.27
N ASN A 612 -0.95 2.14 -36.54
CA ASN A 612 -0.73 3.57 -36.67
C ASN A 612 0.62 4.00 -36.06
N PRO A 613 1.73 3.88 -36.80
CA PRO A 613 3.07 4.25 -36.33
C PRO A 613 3.23 5.72 -35.94
N GLU A 614 2.44 6.63 -36.56
CA GLU A 614 2.49 8.06 -36.25
C GLU A 614 2.00 8.42 -34.84
N GLN A 615 1.16 7.58 -34.28
CA GLN A 615 0.63 7.77 -32.92
C GLN A 615 1.36 6.95 -31.86
N THR A 616 2.47 6.32 -32.19
CA THR A 616 3.32 5.63 -31.24
C THR A 616 4.22 6.64 -30.51
N SER A 617 4.47 6.39 -29.23
CA SER A 617 5.29 7.25 -28.37
C SER A 617 6.41 6.52 -27.65
N THR A 618 6.41 5.17 -27.72
CA THR A 618 7.37 4.33 -27.02
C THR A 618 7.94 3.29 -27.96
N ILE A 619 9.23 3.04 -27.87
CA ILE A 619 9.93 1.96 -28.58
C ILE A 619 10.22 0.86 -27.57
N MET A 620 9.87 -0.37 -27.91
CA MET A 620 10.18 -1.59 -27.16
C MET A 620 11.19 -2.42 -27.94
N ALA A 621 12.23 -2.89 -27.27
CA ALA A 621 13.24 -3.73 -27.89
C ALA A 621 13.52 -4.95 -27.03
N ARG A 622 13.33 -6.15 -27.59
CA ARG A 622 13.78 -7.40 -26.99
C ARG A 622 15.25 -7.59 -27.29
N ILE A 623 16.02 -7.74 -26.23
CA ILE A 623 17.48 -7.94 -26.31
C ILE A 623 17.86 -9.34 -25.86
N GLN A 624 19.01 -9.83 -26.31
CA GLN A 624 19.55 -11.10 -25.84
C GLN A 624 20.00 -10.97 -24.40
N SER A 625 19.79 -12.00 -23.58
CA SER A 625 20.23 -12.06 -22.18
C SER A 625 21.77 -12.02 -22.03
N LYS A 626 22.49 -12.52 -23.07
CA LYS A 626 23.95 -12.48 -23.15
C LYS A 626 24.37 -11.11 -23.67
N ASN A 627 25.33 -10.45 -23.00
CA ASN A 627 25.90 -9.15 -23.37
C ASN A 627 24.91 -7.96 -23.34
N GLN A 628 23.95 -7.97 -22.40
CA GLN A 628 22.94 -6.89 -22.26
C GLN A 628 23.56 -5.48 -22.20
N LYS A 629 24.66 -5.29 -21.41
CA LYS A 629 25.31 -3.98 -21.26
C LYS A 629 25.83 -3.42 -22.58
N GLU A 630 26.45 -4.28 -23.38
CA GLU A 630 27.02 -3.89 -24.69
C GLU A 630 25.90 -3.56 -25.69
N THR A 631 24.83 -4.39 -25.70
CA THR A 631 23.65 -4.15 -26.54
C THR A 631 23.00 -2.82 -26.19
N ILE A 632 22.77 -2.54 -24.91
CA ILE A 632 22.18 -1.29 -24.43
C ILE A 632 23.08 -0.08 -24.76
N ALA A 633 24.39 -0.21 -24.61
CA ALA A 633 25.34 0.83 -25.00
C ALA A 633 25.29 1.13 -26.51
N SER A 634 25.16 0.10 -27.35
CA SER A 634 25.01 0.21 -28.81
C SER A 634 23.69 0.89 -29.18
N ILE A 635 22.58 0.53 -28.51
CA ILE A 635 21.29 1.19 -28.67
C ILE A 635 21.38 2.66 -28.28
N GLY A 636 22.04 2.97 -27.16
CA GLY A 636 22.24 4.36 -26.70
C GLY A 636 23.09 5.18 -27.68
N ALA A 637 24.14 4.57 -28.27
CA ALA A 637 24.93 5.24 -29.32
C ALA A 637 24.10 5.52 -30.59
N LEU A 638 23.30 4.55 -31.02
CA LEU A 638 22.38 4.72 -32.14
C LEU A 638 21.35 5.79 -31.85
N TYR A 639 20.73 5.77 -30.65
CA TYR A 639 19.75 6.77 -30.22
C TYR A 639 20.34 8.18 -30.26
N LYS A 640 21.58 8.36 -29.73
CA LYS A 640 22.26 9.65 -29.74
C LYS A 640 22.57 10.15 -31.15
N LYS A 641 22.88 9.23 -32.10
CA LYS A 641 23.11 9.56 -33.51
C LYS A 641 21.87 10.11 -34.17
N PHE A 642 20.71 9.49 -33.97
CA PHE A 642 19.44 9.91 -34.56
C PHE A 642 18.74 11.04 -33.79
N ASN A 643 19.07 11.20 -32.49
CA ASN A 643 18.39 12.14 -31.60
C ASN A 643 19.39 12.97 -30.78
N PRO A 644 20.23 13.80 -31.44
CA PRO A 644 21.24 14.59 -30.76
C PRO A 644 20.57 15.57 -29.79
N GLY A 645 21.14 15.68 -28.58
CA GLY A 645 20.63 16.56 -27.54
C GLY A 645 19.56 15.93 -26.62
N TYR A 646 19.24 14.64 -26.80
CA TYR A 646 18.39 13.86 -25.90
C TYR A 646 19.21 12.79 -25.20
N ALA A 647 18.98 12.61 -23.91
CA ALA A 647 19.60 11.54 -23.13
C ALA A 647 18.84 10.22 -23.38
N PHE A 648 19.59 9.16 -23.68
CA PHE A 648 18.99 7.84 -23.77
C PHE A 648 18.64 7.35 -22.37
N GLN A 649 17.36 7.25 -22.07
CA GLN A 649 16.81 6.68 -20.84
C GLN A 649 15.93 5.50 -21.20
N TYR A 650 16.13 4.40 -20.52
CA TYR A 650 15.37 3.17 -20.73
C TYR A 650 14.97 2.55 -19.38
N ASN A 651 13.96 1.71 -19.38
CA ASN A 651 13.58 0.85 -18.27
C ASN A 651 13.37 -0.56 -18.78
N PHE A 652 13.56 -1.55 -17.92
CA PHE A 652 13.16 -2.91 -18.25
C PHE A 652 11.65 -3.10 -18.03
N LEU A 653 11.02 -3.85 -18.91
CA LEU A 653 9.58 -4.08 -18.84
C LEU A 653 9.15 -4.87 -17.60
N ASP A 654 10.01 -5.78 -17.10
CA ASP A 654 9.78 -6.50 -15.85
C ASP A 654 9.91 -5.61 -14.61
N GLU A 655 10.79 -4.60 -14.61
CA GLU A 655 10.88 -3.61 -13.52
C GLU A 655 9.60 -2.79 -13.43
N LEU A 656 9.05 -2.36 -14.55
CA LEU A 656 7.77 -1.64 -14.58
C LEU A 656 6.61 -2.50 -14.09
N TYR A 657 6.60 -3.78 -14.47
CA TYR A 657 5.61 -4.72 -13.94
C TYR A 657 5.73 -4.87 -12.43
N GLN A 658 6.95 -5.04 -11.90
CA GLN A 658 7.17 -5.13 -10.47
C GLN A 658 6.78 -3.84 -9.75
N ALA A 659 7.00 -2.67 -10.38
CA ALA A 659 6.62 -1.38 -9.81
C ALA A 659 5.11 -1.27 -9.49
N GLN A 660 4.25 -1.94 -10.25
CA GLN A 660 2.81 -2.01 -9.96
C GLN A 660 2.49 -2.70 -8.62
N TYR A 661 3.35 -3.63 -8.18
CA TYR A 661 3.15 -4.43 -6.97
C TYR A 661 4.05 -4.02 -5.80
N ILE A 662 4.77 -2.89 -5.92
CA ILE A 662 5.65 -2.41 -4.83
C ILE A 662 4.86 -2.17 -3.53
N ALA A 663 3.64 -1.66 -3.62
CA ALA A 663 2.81 -1.39 -2.45
C ALA A 663 2.45 -2.70 -1.72
N GLU A 664 2.00 -3.72 -2.46
CA GLU A 664 1.64 -5.03 -1.93
C GLU A 664 2.86 -5.78 -1.39
N GLN A 665 4.00 -5.70 -2.08
CA GLN A 665 5.26 -6.27 -1.60
C GLN A 665 5.69 -5.64 -0.26
N ARG A 666 5.59 -4.32 -0.12
CA ARG A 666 5.89 -3.60 1.13
C ARG A 666 4.97 -4.05 2.25
N ILE A 667 3.68 -4.21 1.97
CA ILE A 667 2.69 -4.70 2.92
C ILE A 667 3.02 -6.13 3.37
N ALA A 668 3.38 -7.02 2.44
CA ALA A 668 3.79 -8.39 2.77
C ALA A 668 5.05 -8.42 3.65
N VAL A 669 6.04 -7.57 3.33
CA VAL A 669 7.27 -7.45 4.12
C VAL A 669 6.98 -6.93 5.53
N LEU A 670 6.18 -5.87 5.67
CA LEU A 670 5.76 -5.33 6.96
C LEU A 670 4.99 -6.38 7.79
N SER A 671 4.03 -7.06 7.16
CA SER A 671 3.26 -8.13 7.81
C SER A 671 4.16 -9.23 8.35
N ARG A 672 5.22 -9.61 7.61
CA ARG A 672 6.20 -10.61 8.04
C ARG A 672 6.97 -10.17 9.29
N TYR A 673 7.42 -8.91 9.34
CA TYR A 673 8.13 -8.39 10.50
C TYR A 673 7.22 -8.29 11.72
N PHE A 674 6.00 -7.79 11.55
CA PHE A 674 5.05 -7.67 12.66
C PHE A 674 4.57 -9.02 13.19
N ALA A 675 4.30 -9.99 12.33
CA ALA A 675 3.99 -11.35 12.74
C ALA A 675 5.17 -12.01 13.48
N GLY A 676 6.40 -11.83 12.97
CA GLY A 676 7.61 -12.32 13.65
C GLY A 676 7.78 -11.72 15.04
N LEU A 677 7.58 -10.41 15.20
CA LEU A 677 7.65 -9.73 16.48
C LEU A 677 6.53 -10.22 17.44
N ALA A 678 5.30 -10.40 16.96
CA ALA A 678 4.20 -10.95 17.76
C ALA A 678 4.53 -12.36 18.28
N ILE A 679 5.13 -13.21 17.45
CA ILE A 679 5.58 -14.56 17.81
C ILE A 679 6.69 -14.48 18.86
N ILE A 680 7.69 -13.62 18.68
CA ILE A 680 8.78 -13.44 19.65
C ILE A 680 8.24 -12.99 21.01
N ILE A 681 7.34 -11.99 21.04
CA ILE A 681 6.71 -11.52 22.28
C ILE A 681 5.92 -12.64 22.94
N SER A 682 5.20 -13.46 22.16
CA SER A 682 4.46 -14.62 22.66
C SER A 682 5.39 -15.69 23.26
N CYS A 683 6.51 -15.99 22.59
CA CYS A 683 7.53 -16.91 23.09
C CYS A 683 8.18 -16.40 24.37
N LEU A 684 8.46 -15.09 24.50
CA LEU A 684 8.99 -14.48 25.73
C LEU A 684 8.00 -14.65 26.91
N GLY A 685 6.69 -14.49 26.65
CA GLY A 685 5.67 -14.72 27.64
C GLY A 685 5.58 -16.17 28.11
N LEU A 686 5.61 -17.08 27.14
CA LEU A 686 5.60 -18.51 27.41
C LEU A 686 6.84 -18.95 28.18
N PHE A 687 8.02 -18.47 27.79
CA PHE A 687 9.27 -18.72 28.48
C PHE A 687 9.21 -18.30 29.95
N GLY A 688 8.69 -17.08 30.21
CA GLY A 688 8.52 -16.58 31.58
C GLY A 688 7.55 -17.41 32.41
N LEU A 689 6.41 -17.84 31.83
CA LEU A 689 5.44 -18.71 32.50
C LEU A 689 6.00 -20.13 32.75
N ALA A 690 6.71 -20.68 31.78
CA ALA A 690 7.35 -22.00 31.93
C ALA A 690 8.42 -21.96 33.02
N SER A 691 9.22 -20.90 33.08
CA SER A 691 10.22 -20.65 34.11
C SER A 691 9.59 -20.64 35.51
N PHE A 692 8.49 -19.89 35.64
CA PHE A 692 7.75 -19.81 36.91
C PHE A 692 7.13 -21.13 37.30
N ASN A 693 6.42 -21.87 36.42
CA ASN A 693 5.83 -23.15 36.69
C ASN A 693 6.88 -24.20 37.09
N ALA A 694 8.04 -24.20 36.45
CA ALA A 694 9.17 -25.03 36.80
C ALA A 694 9.67 -24.74 38.24
N GLU A 695 9.79 -23.45 38.57
CA GLU A 695 10.26 -22.98 39.86
C GLU A 695 9.28 -23.35 41.01
N VAL A 696 7.97 -23.21 40.81
CA VAL A 696 6.93 -23.60 41.80
C VAL A 696 6.92 -25.11 42.02
N ARG A 697 7.18 -25.91 41.01
CA ARG A 697 7.18 -27.37 41.09
C ARG A 697 8.57 -27.97 41.40
N THR A 698 9.58 -27.15 41.77
CA THR A 698 10.97 -27.61 42.00
C THR A 698 11.05 -28.71 43.06
N LYS A 699 10.32 -28.58 44.18
CA LYS A 699 10.27 -29.64 45.25
C LYS A 699 9.62 -30.93 44.71
N GLU A 700 8.48 -30.84 44.03
CA GLU A 700 7.80 -31.98 43.41
C GLU A 700 8.71 -32.71 42.38
N ILE A 701 9.42 -31.95 41.54
CA ILE A 701 10.37 -32.47 40.55
C ILE A 701 11.56 -33.14 41.27
N GLY A 702 12.07 -32.54 42.35
CA GLY A 702 13.14 -33.11 43.18
C GLY A 702 12.76 -34.45 43.77
N ILE A 703 11.58 -34.56 44.36
CA ILE A 703 11.06 -35.81 44.92
C ILE A 703 10.90 -36.88 43.82
N ARG A 704 10.30 -36.54 42.72
CA ARG A 704 10.13 -37.51 41.60
C ARG A 704 11.46 -37.98 40.99
N LYS A 705 12.47 -37.12 40.95
CA LYS A 705 13.83 -37.50 40.49
C LYS A 705 14.49 -38.47 41.48
N VAL A 706 14.34 -38.23 42.78
CA VAL A 706 14.86 -39.20 43.82
C VAL A 706 14.14 -40.53 43.66
N LEU A 707 12.85 -40.53 43.28
CA LEU A 707 12.05 -41.76 43.01
C LEU A 707 12.31 -42.35 41.61
N GLY A 708 13.32 -41.89 40.84
CA GLY A 708 13.73 -42.47 39.58
C GLY A 708 13.03 -41.92 38.32
N ALA A 709 12.32 -40.80 38.37
CA ALA A 709 11.71 -40.23 37.19
C ALA A 709 12.78 -39.75 36.18
N SER A 710 12.61 -40.15 34.90
CA SER A 710 13.49 -39.69 33.81
C SER A 710 13.32 -38.20 33.47
N VAL A 711 14.35 -37.60 32.89
CA VAL A 711 14.30 -36.21 32.42
C VAL A 711 13.13 -36.01 31.43
N SER A 712 12.88 -37.00 30.57
CA SER A 712 11.77 -36.97 29.58
C SER A 712 10.40 -36.92 30.28
N ASN A 713 10.19 -37.68 31.33
CA ASN A 713 8.92 -37.67 32.08
C ASN A 713 8.66 -36.32 32.76
N VAL A 714 9.70 -35.69 33.28
CA VAL A 714 9.61 -34.33 33.86
C VAL A 714 9.31 -33.28 32.80
N MET A 715 9.96 -33.37 31.65
CA MET A 715 9.70 -32.47 30.49
C MET A 715 8.26 -32.64 30.00
N MET A 716 7.78 -33.86 29.83
CA MET A 716 6.40 -34.14 29.37
C MET A 716 5.38 -33.56 30.36
N LEU A 717 5.59 -33.72 31.66
CA LEU A 717 4.72 -33.21 32.73
C LEU A 717 4.60 -31.67 32.67
N LEU A 718 5.71 -30.96 32.47
CA LEU A 718 5.73 -29.50 32.41
C LEU A 718 5.17 -28.96 31.09
N SER A 719 5.34 -29.72 29.99
CA SER A 719 4.90 -29.28 28.66
C SER A 719 3.42 -29.59 28.37
N LYS A 720 2.83 -30.63 28.99
CA LYS A 720 1.46 -31.07 28.71
C LYS A 720 0.42 -29.95 28.83
N ASP A 721 0.50 -29.15 29.89
CA ASP A 721 -0.45 -28.07 30.14
C ASP A 721 -0.40 -27.00 29.01
N PHE A 722 0.79 -26.64 28.52
CA PHE A 722 0.97 -25.66 27.44
C PHE A 722 0.53 -26.22 26.08
N MET A 723 0.77 -27.50 25.82
CA MET A 723 0.33 -28.17 24.60
C MET A 723 -1.20 -28.20 24.48
N ALA A 724 -1.89 -28.50 25.60
CA ALA A 724 -3.35 -28.49 25.63
C ALA A 724 -3.91 -27.07 25.32
N LEU A 725 -3.34 -26.03 25.93
CA LEU A 725 -3.76 -24.64 25.67
C LEU A 725 -3.52 -24.25 24.21
N MET A 726 -2.44 -24.71 23.62
CA MET A 726 -2.11 -24.44 22.24
C MET A 726 -3.08 -25.14 21.27
N LEU A 727 -3.43 -26.40 21.52
CA LEU A 727 -4.44 -27.14 20.74
C LEU A 727 -5.80 -26.44 20.78
N ILE A 728 -6.23 -25.94 21.96
CA ILE A 728 -7.45 -25.13 22.08
C ILE A 728 -7.34 -23.86 21.25
N SER A 729 -6.17 -23.17 21.28
CA SER A 729 -5.92 -21.97 20.46
C SER A 729 -6.03 -22.25 18.98
N MET A 730 -5.53 -23.40 18.49
CA MET A 730 -5.64 -23.82 17.10
C MET A 730 -7.09 -24.03 16.66
N LEU A 731 -7.90 -24.68 17.50
CA LEU A 731 -9.32 -24.92 17.22
C LEU A 731 -10.10 -23.62 17.01
N ILE A 732 -9.70 -22.54 17.67
CA ILE A 732 -10.35 -21.23 17.53
C ILE A 732 -9.69 -20.42 16.39
N ALA A 733 -8.36 -20.42 16.33
CA ALA A 733 -7.59 -19.57 15.38
C ALA A 733 -7.80 -19.98 13.92
N PHE A 734 -7.88 -21.28 13.62
CA PHE A 734 -7.96 -21.76 12.24
C PHE A 734 -9.27 -21.37 11.55
N PRO A 735 -10.47 -21.59 12.13
CA PRO A 735 -11.71 -21.12 11.53
C PRO A 735 -11.75 -19.60 11.39
N LEU A 736 -11.27 -18.87 12.40
CA LEU A 736 -11.23 -17.41 12.38
C LEU A 736 -10.30 -16.87 11.27
N SER A 737 -9.11 -17.47 11.12
CA SER A 737 -8.16 -17.11 10.07
C SER A 737 -8.71 -17.45 8.69
N TRP A 738 -9.35 -18.60 8.54
CA TRP A 738 -9.97 -19.02 7.29
C TRP A 738 -11.05 -18.04 6.85
N TRP A 739 -11.95 -17.66 7.74
CA TRP A 739 -13.00 -16.69 7.48
C TRP A 739 -12.43 -15.31 7.10
N ALA A 740 -11.51 -14.78 7.92
CA ALA A 740 -10.92 -13.46 7.69
C ALA A 740 -10.13 -13.39 6.37
N MET A 741 -9.40 -14.47 6.04
CA MET A 741 -8.57 -14.49 4.84
C MET A 741 -9.36 -14.73 3.56
N ASN A 742 -10.46 -15.50 3.60
CA ASN A 742 -11.35 -15.59 2.46
C ASN A 742 -12.02 -14.24 2.15
N ALA A 743 -12.51 -13.54 3.18
CA ALA A 743 -13.07 -12.20 3.01
C ALA A 743 -12.05 -11.20 2.42
N TRP A 744 -10.76 -11.32 2.78
CA TRP A 744 -9.71 -10.49 2.18
C TRP A 744 -9.40 -10.90 0.73
N LEU A 745 -9.38 -12.21 0.43
CA LEU A 745 -9.13 -12.73 -0.91
C LEU A 745 -10.27 -12.40 -1.90
N ASP A 746 -11.49 -12.17 -1.42
CA ASP A 746 -12.63 -11.75 -2.26
C ASP A 746 -12.37 -10.41 -2.99
N GLY A 747 -11.45 -9.59 -2.48
CA GLY A 747 -11.00 -8.36 -3.14
C GLY A 747 -10.07 -8.56 -4.35
N PHE A 748 -9.75 -9.80 -4.73
CA PHE A 748 -8.88 -10.11 -5.89
C PHE A 748 -9.68 -10.82 -6.97
N ALA A 749 -9.59 -10.34 -8.22
CA ALA A 749 -10.18 -11.03 -9.38
C ALA A 749 -9.52 -12.42 -9.59
N TYR A 750 -8.23 -12.52 -9.30
CA TYR A 750 -7.45 -13.77 -9.37
C TYR A 750 -6.90 -14.11 -8.00
N ARG A 751 -7.46 -15.13 -7.36
CA ARG A 751 -7.12 -15.52 -6.00
C ARG A 751 -6.68 -16.97 -5.89
N ILE A 752 -5.87 -17.25 -4.87
CA ILE A 752 -5.53 -18.61 -4.47
C ILE A 752 -6.70 -19.23 -3.69
N ASN A 753 -6.79 -20.56 -3.74
CA ASN A 753 -7.59 -21.29 -2.77
C ASN A 753 -6.82 -21.43 -1.45
N VAL A 754 -7.50 -21.26 -0.33
CA VAL A 754 -6.88 -21.42 0.99
C VAL A 754 -6.73 -22.91 1.29
N ASP A 755 -5.52 -23.44 1.08
CA ASP A 755 -5.19 -24.84 1.29
C ASP A 755 -5.08 -25.20 2.78
N GLY A 756 -5.54 -26.39 3.17
CA GLY A 756 -5.37 -26.92 4.53
C GLY A 756 -3.91 -27.02 4.99
N TRP A 757 -2.97 -27.14 4.06
CA TRP A 757 -1.54 -27.20 4.34
C TRP A 757 -1.00 -25.93 5.05
N VAL A 758 -1.60 -24.76 4.81
CA VAL A 758 -1.21 -23.51 5.48
C VAL A 758 -1.46 -23.63 6.98
N PHE A 759 -2.60 -24.16 7.36
CA PHE A 759 -2.95 -24.37 8.77
C PHE A 759 -2.07 -25.44 9.42
N PHE A 760 -1.81 -26.52 8.71
CA PHE A 760 -0.93 -27.58 9.18
C PHE A 760 0.49 -27.05 9.47
N PHE A 761 1.11 -26.35 8.54
CA PHE A 761 2.47 -25.80 8.73
C PHE A 761 2.51 -24.71 9.81
N ALA A 762 1.51 -23.83 9.88
CA ALA A 762 1.42 -22.82 10.93
C ALA A 762 1.27 -23.48 12.31
N GLY A 763 0.42 -24.49 12.42
CA GLY A 763 0.26 -25.29 13.64
C GLY A 763 1.53 -26.03 14.04
N ALA A 764 2.15 -26.73 13.10
CA ALA A 764 3.41 -27.44 13.34
C ALA A 764 4.53 -26.50 13.78
N ALA A 765 4.68 -25.34 13.12
CA ALA A 765 5.67 -24.31 13.49
C ALA A 765 5.44 -23.81 14.92
N MET A 766 4.18 -23.54 15.29
CA MET A 766 3.85 -23.09 16.64
C MET A 766 4.07 -24.19 17.69
N ILE A 767 3.80 -25.46 17.37
CA ILE A 767 4.14 -26.61 18.23
C ILE A 767 5.65 -26.66 18.48
N VAL A 768 6.44 -26.58 17.41
CA VAL A 768 7.91 -26.62 17.51
C VAL A 768 8.43 -25.45 18.36
N LEU A 769 7.95 -24.23 18.12
CA LEU A 769 8.33 -23.05 18.92
C LEU A 769 7.97 -23.21 20.39
N THR A 770 6.78 -23.75 20.68
CA THR A 770 6.33 -24.05 22.06
C THR A 770 7.21 -25.09 22.71
N VAL A 771 7.50 -26.20 22.02
CA VAL A 771 8.37 -27.28 22.54
C VAL A 771 9.80 -26.76 22.79
N ILE A 772 10.37 -25.94 21.87
CA ILE A 772 11.68 -25.33 22.08
C ILE A 772 11.68 -24.41 23.31
N THR A 773 10.67 -23.52 23.39
CA THR A 773 10.61 -22.50 24.45
C THR A 773 10.39 -23.11 25.84
N VAL A 774 9.40 -24.03 25.96
CA VAL A 774 9.08 -24.72 27.22
C VAL A 774 10.11 -25.80 27.50
N GLY A 775 10.54 -26.56 26.50
CA GLY A 775 11.48 -27.65 26.61
C GLY A 775 12.84 -27.21 27.14
N TYR A 776 13.37 -26.07 26.65
CA TYR A 776 14.61 -25.53 27.17
C TYR A 776 14.56 -25.26 28.68
N GLN A 777 13.47 -24.64 29.16
CA GLN A 777 13.30 -24.33 30.58
C GLN A 777 13.03 -25.59 31.41
N SER A 778 12.24 -26.52 30.87
CA SER A 778 11.96 -27.80 31.50
C SER A 778 13.21 -28.66 31.62
N LEU A 779 14.04 -28.70 30.59
CA LEU A 779 15.33 -29.38 30.59
C LEU A 779 16.27 -28.79 31.66
N LYS A 780 16.41 -27.45 31.70
CA LYS A 780 17.23 -26.76 32.69
C LYS A 780 16.83 -27.13 34.12
N THR A 781 15.51 -27.20 34.41
CA THR A 781 15.00 -27.58 35.71
C THR A 781 15.15 -29.07 35.99
N ALA A 782 14.93 -29.93 34.99
CA ALA A 782 15.10 -31.36 35.11
C ALA A 782 16.59 -31.77 35.35
N LEU A 783 17.55 -30.98 34.91
CA LEU A 783 19.00 -31.19 35.15
C LEU A 783 19.50 -30.65 36.49
N MET A 784 18.68 -29.87 37.23
CA MET A 784 19.08 -29.39 38.57
C MET A 784 19.34 -30.54 39.55
N ASN A 785 20.30 -30.33 40.43
CA ASN A 785 20.63 -31.33 41.46
C ASN A 785 19.47 -31.49 42.48
N PRO A 786 18.91 -32.72 42.68
CA PRO A 786 17.80 -32.97 43.57
C PRO A 786 18.08 -32.56 45.03
N VAL A 787 19.31 -32.69 45.48
CA VAL A 787 19.73 -32.31 46.86
C VAL A 787 19.59 -30.78 47.07
N SER A 788 19.99 -29.98 46.10
CA SER A 788 19.84 -28.53 46.20
C SER A 788 18.38 -28.09 46.13
N SER A 789 17.53 -28.85 45.44
CA SER A 789 16.08 -28.59 45.28
C SER A 789 15.28 -28.89 46.56
N LEU A 790 15.77 -29.79 47.44
CA LEU A 790 15.15 -30.15 48.71
C LEU A 790 15.66 -29.28 49.88
N ARG A 791 16.84 -28.67 49.79
CA ARG A 791 17.47 -27.84 50.81
C ARG A 791 17.00 -26.37 50.85
N THR A 792 16.25 -25.90 49.89
CA THR A 792 15.75 -24.53 49.87
C THR A 792 14.54 -24.38 50.81
N GLU A 793 14.77 -23.86 52.01
CA GLU A 793 13.72 -23.32 52.91
C GLU A 793 13.21 -21.94 52.43
#